data_2d5fb9f1f249e4ad43897425f0817709
#
_entry.id   2d5fb9f1f249e4ad43897425f0817709
#
_cell.length_a   1.000
_cell.length_b   1.000
_cell.length_c   1.000
_cell.angle_alpha   90.00
_cell.angle_beta   90.00
_cell.angle_gamma   90.00
#
_symmetry.space_group_name_H-M   'P 1'
#
loop_
_entity.id
_entity.type
_entity.pdbx_description
1 polymer ?
#
loop_
_entity_poly.entity_id
_entity_poly.type
_entity_poly.pdbx_seq_one_letter_code
_entity_poly.pdbx_strand_id
1 'polypeptide(L)'
;MLDEVIVVAYGTAKKSSFTGSVSNVSGDKIAKMQTSNVSKSLEGAMAGVQISQSSGQPGSSADIYVRGIGSISANRKALIVVDGVPYEGNLNQIAPGDIESMTVLKDAAANSLYGARGANGVVLITTKRGKNGKVKVTFENRTGVNMRGVPSYDVLTNEGEYYELYWEAMRNNAYASGQSYLAAGQYASADLVSTLGGYNSYNVADAELIDPITGRLNANAKLKYHDNWLDEAFRPAMRQENAISLSGGTDKTSYYASIGYLYDNAYTVNSNMDRINARVKVDQEVNDWFKAGFNLAYSNVKTNSPNVGSSSYSSIFFFGQQVAPIYPVYMYDKDGNKVYDASGNVRYDYGTEMGKRPIGANVHPIDQQLNNIYKGTVDVINAKAYADFTFLTDFKLTINASIDNFNTRTVSFQTPIGGDALNVNGRGTTEMERYYVLNANQLLNWAHTYKGVHNVEVLLGHETKQDRVENVWARKENFLVPSNPELDNAAKLSDASSSAAEYALEGFFGQVKYNYDEKYYFSASYRRDASSRFHPDNRWGDFWSVGASWRVNKEDFMAAATWIEDLKLKASFGTQGNDNIVNNQPYKDQYKVVSNDGAIGIQYTFRGNKDITWEKSNNFNAGVEFNLWGKLSGNIEYFRKTTWDLLYSKPLPPSQGMPANIYENSMRMRNQGVEIELNYDIFRRNNFKWNVALNATYYKNELLELPSDRPQEGWATGKYYRKVGKPLFNYYDYKFAGVDPDNGDALYWADEKDEAGNVIGRKTVNKTSLATRYELDKSPIPDLYGGFSTYLEFIGFDLSANFAYQIGGWVYDSLYSGFMGAGSAGTNWHKDILNRWTPENRYTDIPVSYTHLTLPTNREV
;
A
#
# COMPACT_ATOMS: atom_id res chain seq x y z
N MET A 1 -11.73 26.12 16.69
CA MET A 1 -11.78 24.93 15.81
C MET A 1 -12.87 24.99 14.73
N LEU A 2 -14.06 25.49 14.98
CA LEU A 2 -15.08 25.65 13.92
C LEU A 2 -14.90 26.91 13.09
N ASP A 3 -14.15 27.90 13.54
CA ASP A 3 -13.68 29.04 12.74
C ASP A 3 -12.45 28.71 11.88
N GLU A 4 -11.97 27.47 11.95
CA GLU A 4 -10.89 26.98 11.10
C GLU A 4 -11.30 27.03 9.64
N VAL A 5 -10.48 27.66 8.81
CA VAL A 5 -10.67 27.68 7.37
C VAL A 5 -10.08 26.39 6.81
N ILE A 6 -10.92 25.60 6.18
CA ILE A 6 -10.53 24.38 5.49
C ILE A 6 -10.52 24.60 3.98
N VAL A 7 -9.59 23.96 3.30
CA VAL A 7 -9.61 23.88 1.83
C VAL A 7 -10.63 22.83 1.42
N VAL A 8 -11.51 23.21 0.52
CA VAL A 8 -12.52 22.34 -0.08
C VAL A 8 -12.40 22.41 -1.60
N ALA A 9 -13.15 21.60 -2.32
CA ALA A 9 -13.11 21.61 -3.77
C ALA A 9 -13.25 23.02 -4.35
N TYR A 10 -12.26 23.44 -5.11
CA TYR A 10 -12.18 24.74 -5.81
C TYR A 10 -12.35 25.99 -4.93
N GLY A 11 -12.11 25.89 -3.61
CA GLY A 11 -12.21 27.04 -2.72
C GLY A 11 -11.82 26.77 -1.27
N THR A 12 -12.17 27.70 -0.42
CA THR A 12 -12.03 27.58 1.05
C THR A 12 -13.38 27.79 1.71
N ALA A 13 -13.62 27.11 2.81
CA ALA A 13 -14.81 27.30 3.64
C ALA A 13 -14.43 27.33 5.12
N LYS A 14 -15.23 28.02 5.94
CA LYS A 14 -15.13 27.82 7.38
C LYS A 14 -15.67 26.41 7.70
N LYS A 15 -15.02 25.67 8.57
CA LYS A 15 -15.48 24.35 9.01
C LYS A 15 -16.91 24.40 9.56
N SER A 16 -17.28 25.50 10.21
CA SER A 16 -18.63 25.74 10.71
C SER A 16 -19.68 25.80 9.61
N SER A 17 -19.37 26.32 8.44
CA SER A 17 -20.31 26.46 7.32
C SER A 17 -20.34 25.25 6.37
N PHE A 18 -19.46 24.27 6.58
CA PHE A 18 -19.33 23.14 5.69
C PHE A 18 -20.31 22.01 6.06
N THR A 19 -21.11 21.54 5.08
CA THR A 19 -22.18 20.55 5.30
C THR A 19 -21.68 19.10 5.14
N GLY A 20 -20.53 18.91 4.53
CA GLY A 20 -19.93 17.59 4.26
C GLY A 20 -19.05 17.07 5.40
N SER A 21 -18.46 15.89 5.17
CA SER A 21 -17.54 15.20 6.09
C SER A 21 -16.08 15.47 5.69
N VAL A 22 -15.29 15.99 6.63
CA VAL A 22 -13.90 16.38 6.38
C VAL A 22 -13.05 16.20 7.64
N SER A 23 -11.82 15.71 7.43
CA SER A 23 -10.76 15.70 8.45
C SER A 23 -9.53 16.44 7.94
N ASN A 24 -8.80 17.13 8.83
CA ASN A 24 -7.65 17.95 8.48
C ASN A 24 -6.45 17.66 9.39
N VAL A 25 -5.23 17.63 8.81
CA VAL A 25 -3.95 17.57 9.51
C VAL A 25 -3.07 18.75 9.07
N SER A 26 -2.49 19.46 10.04
CA SER A 26 -1.59 20.57 9.75
C SER A 26 -0.23 20.08 9.23
N GLY A 27 0.41 20.89 8.37
CA GLY A 27 1.74 20.63 7.83
C GLY A 27 2.81 20.46 8.91
N ASP A 28 2.69 21.16 10.05
CA ASP A 28 3.62 21.00 11.17
C ASP A 28 3.57 19.59 11.78
N LYS A 29 2.38 19.00 11.92
CA LYS A 29 2.25 17.58 12.36
C LYS A 29 2.88 16.63 11.35
N ILE A 30 2.63 16.85 10.06
CA ILE A 30 3.19 16.06 8.96
C ILE A 30 4.73 16.13 8.98
N ALA A 31 5.28 17.31 9.06
CA ALA A 31 6.72 17.54 9.06
C ALA A 31 7.44 16.91 10.27
N LYS A 32 6.79 16.87 11.44
CA LYS A 32 7.34 16.26 12.66
C LYS A 32 7.44 14.72 12.59
N MET A 33 6.65 14.05 11.73
CA MET A 33 6.69 12.58 11.57
C MET A 33 7.95 12.08 10.83
N GLN A 34 8.72 12.96 10.17
CA GLN A 34 10.00 12.68 9.51
C GLN A 34 9.96 11.48 8.55
N THR A 35 8.89 11.35 7.77
CA THR A 35 8.77 10.30 6.76
C THR A 35 9.28 10.79 5.41
N SER A 36 9.84 9.90 4.60
CA SER A 36 10.23 10.19 3.21
C SER A 36 9.03 10.27 2.27
N ASN A 37 7.89 9.67 2.66
CA ASN A 37 6.64 9.70 1.91
C ASN A 37 5.51 10.27 2.78
N VAL A 38 4.89 11.35 2.29
CA VAL A 38 3.83 12.09 2.97
C VAL A 38 2.59 11.24 3.27
N SER A 39 2.28 10.23 2.44
CA SER A 39 1.11 9.36 2.68
C SER A 39 1.16 8.63 4.03
N LYS A 40 2.36 8.28 4.50
CA LYS A 40 2.56 7.67 5.82
C LYS A 40 2.15 8.55 6.99
N SER A 41 2.25 9.86 6.84
CA SER A 41 1.88 10.79 7.91
C SER A 41 0.37 10.84 8.20
N LEU A 42 -0.44 10.20 7.37
CA LEU A 42 -1.89 10.08 7.58
C LEU A 42 -2.27 8.83 8.39
N GLU A 43 -1.33 7.90 8.63
CA GLU A 43 -1.59 6.67 9.38
C GLU A 43 -1.98 6.98 10.84
N GLY A 44 -3.17 6.55 11.24
CA GLY A 44 -3.72 6.86 12.56
C GLY A 44 -4.00 8.34 12.83
N ALA A 45 -3.85 9.23 11.84
CA ALA A 45 -4.02 10.67 12.03
C ALA A 45 -5.48 11.13 11.92
N MET A 46 -6.32 10.40 11.19
CA MET A 46 -7.71 10.79 10.87
C MET A 46 -8.64 9.59 10.87
N ALA A 47 -9.88 9.76 11.37
CA ALA A 47 -10.91 8.74 11.23
C ALA A 47 -11.33 8.56 9.76
N GLY A 48 -11.71 7.33 9.39
CA GLY A 48 -12.13 6.98 8.04
C GLY A 48 -10.99 6.81 7.03
N VAL A 49 -9.74 7.06 7.42
CA VAL A 49 -8.56 6.96 6.55
C VAL A 49 -7.72 5.76 6.94
N GLN A 50 -7.50 4.86 6.00
CA GLN A 50 -6.64 3.69 6.16
C GLN A 50 -5.47 3.79 5.19
N ILE A 51 -4.26 3.55 5.69
CA ILE A 51 -3.02 3.55 4.91
C ILE A 51 -2.57 2.11 4.74
N SER A 52 -2.27 1.72 3.50
CA SER A 52 -1.71 0.41 3.19
C SER A 52 -0.39 0.57 2.46
N GLN A 53 0.66 -0.03 2.98
CA GLN A 53 1.99 0.03 2.41
C GLN A 53 2.56 -1.39 2.26
N SER A 54 3.02 -1.73 1.06
CA SER A 54 3.58 -3.03 0.75
C SER A 54 5.07 -3.15 1.07
N SER A 55 5.77 -2.04 1.27
CA SER A 55 7.21 -2.01 1.51
C SER A 55 7.61 -0.86 2.43
N GLY A 56 8.61 -1.10 3.31
CA GLY A 56 9.26 -0.09 4.13
C GLY A 56 10.44 0.61 3.47
N GLN A 57 10.76 0.31 2.20
CA GLN A 57 11.87 0.93 1.50
C GLN A 57 11.72 2.46 1.41
N PRO A 58 12.82 3.23 1.53
CA PRO A 58 12.80 4.67 1.27
C PRO A 58 12.15 4.99 -0.08
N GLY A 59 11.24 5.95 -0.09
CA GLY A 59 10.54 6.36 -1.30
C GLY A 59 9.37 5.48 -1.74
N SER A 60 9.11 4.33 -1.08
CA SER A 60 7.92 3.52 -1.40
C SER A 60 6.63 4.29 -1.12
N SER A 61 5.63 4.11 -2.01
CA SER A 61 4.31 4.72 -1.85
C SER A 61 3.43 3.91 -0.92
N ALA A 62 2.56 4.60 -0.20
CA ALA A 62 1.45 3.98 0.51
C ALA A 62 0.13 4.36 -0.15
N ASP A 63 -0.78 3.41 -0.22
CA ASP A 63 -2.12 3.59 -0.76
C ASP A 63 -3.04 4.16 0.32
N ILE A 64 -3.85 5.14 -0.05
CA ILE A 64 -4.80 5.81 0.84
C ILE A 64 -6.21 5.34 0.50
N TYR A 65 -6.87 4.72 1.46
CA TYR A 65 -8.27 4.29 1.34
C TYR A 65 -9.14 5.12 2.28
N VAL A 66 -10.30 5.55 1.78
CA VAL A 66 -11.27 6.32 2.58
C VAL A 66 -12.57 5.53 2.70
N ARG A 67 -12.98 5.24 3.96
CA ARG A 67 -14.21 4.50 4.30
C ARG A 67 -14.28 3.12 3.65
N GLY A 68 -13.12 2.43 3.59
CA GLY A 68 -13.01 1.06 3.15
C GLY A 68 -12.86 0.87 1.65
N ILE A 69 -12.95 -0.37 1.20
CA ILE A 69 -12.72 -0.78 -0.18
C ILE A 69 -13.97 -0.49 -1.02
N GLY A 70 -13.83 0.36 -2.04
CA GLY A 70 -14.95 0.85 -2.86
C GLY A 70 -15.22 0.08 -4.14
N SER A 71 -14.26 -0.72 -4.66
CA SER A 71 -14.36 -1.43 -5.94
C SER A 71 -13.69 -2.80 -5.90
N ILE A 72 -13.96 -3.65 -6.89
CA ILE A 72 -13.37 -4.97 -7.03
C ILE A 72 -12.20 -5.00 -8.03
N SER A 73 -12.34 -4.38 -9.19
CA SER A 73 -11.32 -4.36 -10.25
C SER A 73 -10.90 -2.95 -10.65
N ALA A 74 -11.70 -1.92 -10.36
CA ALA A 74 -11.31 -0.54 -10.57
C ALA A 74 -10.40 -0.02 -9.44
N ASN A 75 -9.79 1.15 -9.66
CA ASN A 75 -8.97 1.80 -8.64
C ASN A 75 -9.78 2.09 -7.38
N ARG A 76 -9.19 1.81 -6.23
CA ARG A 76 -9.80 1.94 -4.89
C ARG A 76 -9.20 3.08 -4.06
N LYS A 77 -8.11 3.69 -4.57
CA LYS A 77 -7.34 4.72 -3.85
C LYS A 77 -8.07 6.06 -3.91
N ALA A 78 -7.89 6.85 -2.87
CA ALA A 78 -8.35 8.23 -2.87
C ALA A 78 -7.68 9.06 -3.97
N LEU A 79 -8.41 10.02 -4.54
CA LEU A 79 -7.85 11.02 -5.44
C LEU A 79 -6.93 11.96 -4.66
N ILE A 80 -5.73 12.17 -5.16
CA ILE A 80 -4.82 13.18 -4.63
C ILE A 80 -5.02 14.48 -5.41
N VAL A 81 -5.12 15.58 -4.69
CA VAL A 81 -5.26 16.93 -5.28
C VAL A 81 -4.23 17.86 -4.62
N VAL A 82 -3.38 18.48 -5.40
CA VAL A 82 -2.37 19.43 -4.91
C VAL A 82 -2.71 20.84 -5.37
N ASP A 83 -2.90 21.76 -4.42
CA ASP A 83 -3.32 23.16 -4.68
C ASP A 83 -4.53 23.27 -5.63
N GLY A 84 -5.51 22.35 -5.47
CA GLY A 84 -6.76 22.34 -6.25
C GLY A 84 -6.67 21.68 -7.63
N VAL A 85 -5.55 21.02 -7.97
CA VAL A 85 -5.37 20.26 -9.22
C VAL A 85 -5.17 18.79 -8.89
N PRO A 86 -5.85 17.85 -9.56
CA PRO A 86 -5.58 16.42 -9.45
C PRO A 86 -4.11 16.10 -9.78
N TYR A 87 -3.48 15.31 -8.92
CA TYR A 87 -2.07 14.95 -8.99
C TYR A 87 -1.91 13.44 -9.16
N GLU A 88 -1.25 13.04 -10.23
CA GLU A 88 -1.07 11.62 -10.60
C GLU A 88 0.31 11.06 -10.19
N GLY A 89 1.18 11.91 -9.63
CA GLY A 89 2.51 11.52 -9.19
C GLY A 89 2.51 10.82 -7.83
N ASN A 90 3.69 10.32 -7.46
CA ASN A 90 3.90 9.71 -6.15
C ASN A 90 4.08 10.80 -5.08
N LEU A 91 3.48 10.61 -3.90
CA LEU A 91 3.59 11.56 -2.78
C LEU A 91 5.02 11.68 -2.19
N ASN A 92 5.93 10.75 -2.52
CA ASN A 92 7.36 10.90 -2.18
C ASN A 92 8.05 12.04 -2.93
N GLN A 93 7.45 12.54 -4.02
CA GLN A 93 7.94 13.65 -4.84
C GLN A 93 7.63 15.02 -4.21
N ILE A 94 6.76 15.05 -3.20
CA ILE A 94 6.37 16.28 -2.48
C ILE A 94 7.13 16.34 -1.16
N ALA A 95 7.84 17.44 -0.92
CA ALA A 95 8.54 17.64 0.34
C ALA A 95 7.53 17.90 1.48
N PRO A 96 7.57 17.14 2.60
CA PRO A 96 6.69 17.40 3.75
C PRO A 96 6.80 18.83 4.28
N GLY A 97 7.98 19.43 4.20
CA GLY A 97 8.25 20.82 4.62
C GLY A 97 7.50 21.88 3.80
N ASP A 98 7.06 21.58 2.57
CA ASP A 98 6.30 22.49 1.71
C ASP A 98 4.79 22.42 1.94
N ILE A 99 4.30 21.50 2.78
CA ILE A 99 2.88 21.32 3.02
C ILE A 99 2.40 22.25 4.14
N GLU A 100 1.31 22.97 3.88
CA GLU A 100 0.59 23.79 4.88
C GLU A 100 -0.45 22.95 5.61
N SER A 101 -1.20 22.09 4.86
CA SER A 101 -2.22 21.18 5.41
C SER A 101 -2.58 20.07 4.45
N MET A 102 -3.09 18.98 5.02
CA MET A 102 -3.76 17.91 4.27
C MET A 102 -5.18 17.75 4.78
N THR A 103 -6.14 17.83 3.87
CA THR A 103 -7.57 17.69 4.16
C THR A 103 -8.13 16.49 3.41
N VAL A 104 -8.84 15.60 4.10
CA VAL A 104 -9.49 14.45 3.47
C VAL A 104 -10.99 14.70 3.42
N LEU A 105 -11.55 14.70 2.20
CA LEU A 105 -12.97 14.78 1.92
C LEU A 105 -13.53 13.36 1.87
N LYS A 106 -14.56 13.06 2.66
CA LYS A 106 -14.98 11.67 2.92
C LYS A 106 -16.37 11.30 2.40
N ASP A 107 -17.20 12.30 2.07
CA ASP A 107 -18.59 12.07 1.64
C ASP A 107 -18.92 12.75 0.30
N ALA A 108 -20.12 12.47 -0.22
CA ALA A 108 -20.53 12.99 -1.53
C ALA A 108 -20.68 14.51 -1.55
N ALA A 109 -21.14 15.16 -0.47
CA ALA A 109 -21.28 16.61 -0.42
C ALA A 109 -19.91 17.31 -0.49
N ALA A 110 -18.85 16.68 0.09
CA ALA A 110 -17.49 17.15 0.02
C ALA A 110 -16.81 16.87 -1.34
N ASN A 111 -17.07 15.70 -1.93
CA ASN A 111 -16.33 15.16 -3.08
C ASN A 111 -16.99 15.45 -4.42
N SER A 112 -18.28 15.79 -4.46
CA SER A 112 -19.08 15.86 -5.70
C SER A 112 -18.51 16.76 -6.78
N LEU A 113 -17.83 17.83 -6.40
CA LEU A 113 -17.16 18.73 -7.34
C LEU A 113 -15.95 18.11 -8.04
N TYR A 114 -15.36 17.03 -7.50
CA TYR A 114 -14.33 16.22 -8.17
C TYR A 114 -14.92 15.09 -9.04
N GLY A 115 -16.25 14.98 -9.05
CA GLY A 115 -17.02 14.09 -9.93
C GLY A 115 -16.63 12.63 -9.80
N ALA A 116 -16.48 12.02 -10.95
CA ALA A 116 -16.14 10.62 -11.10
C ALA A 116 -14.84 10.18 -10.41
N ARG A 117 -13.90 11.08 -10.20
CA ARG A 117 -12.62 10.78 -9.55
C ARG A 117 -12.71 10.81 -8.01
N GLY A 118 -13.77 11.43 -7.45
CA GLY A 118 -13.96 11.57 -6.01
C GLY A 118 -14.62 10.38 -5.31
N ALA A 119 -15.02 9.32 -6.04
CA ALA A 119 -15.80 8.20 -5.47
C ALA A 119 -15.11 7.48 -4.31
N ASN A 120 -13.79 7.42 -4.29
CA ASN A 120 -13.00 6.76 -3.24
C ASN A 120 -12.44 7.73 -2.18
N GLY A 121 -13.02 8.96 -2.10
CA GLY A 121 -12.51 10.02 -1.27
C GLY A 121 -11.46 10.89 -1.98
N VAL A 122 -11.21 12.06 -1.42
CA VAL A 122 -10.23 13.02 -1.99
C VAL A 122 -9.30 13.50 -0.88
N VAL A 123 -8.01 13.47 -1.13
CA VAL A 123 -6.96 14.02 -0.27
C VAL A 123 -6.47 15.32 -0.88
N LEU A 124 -6.79 16.44 -0.25
CA LEU A 124 -6.36 17.76 -0.66
C LEU A 124 -5.05 18.11 0.05
N ILE A 125 -4.01 18.35 -0.69
CA ILE A 125 -2.73 18.84 -0.20
C ILE A 125 -2.62 20.31 -0.56
N THR A 126 -2.54 21.17 0.47
CA THR A 126 -2.31 22.60 0.30
C THR A 126 -0.85 22.87 0.59
N THR A 127 -0.16 23.52 -0.35
CA THR A 127 1.23 23.90 -0.16
C THR A 127 1.37 25.27 0.48
N LYS A 128 2.48 25.50 1.19
CA LYS A 128 2.80 26.77 1.83
C LYS A 128 2.77 27.92 0.81
N ARG A 129 2.35 29.09 1.29
CA ARG A 129 2.28 30.34 0.53
C ARG A 129 2.90 31.48 1.31
N GLY A 130 3.21 32.57 0.62
CA GLY A 130 3.62 33.81 1.26
C GLY A 130 2.55 34.38 2.17
N LYS A 131 2.95 35.00 3.26
CA LYS A 131 2.06 35.76 4.16
C LYS A 131 2.48 37.23 4.11
N ASN A 132 1.51 38.10 4.21
CA ASN A 132 1.79 39.54 4.31
C ASN A 132 2.71 39.81 5.51
N GLY A 133 3.76 40.63 5.34
CA GLY A 133 4.74 40.95 6.34
C GLY A 133 6.17 40.87 5.84
N LYS A 134 7.11 41.09 6.79
CA LYS A 134 8.57 41.04 6.53
C LYS A 134 8.95 39.65 6.01
N VAL A 135 9.98 39.61 5.17
CA VAL A 135 10.59 38.41 4.69
C VAL A 135 11.04 37.50 5.84
N LYS A 136 10.55 36.27 5.85
CA LYS A 136 10.97 35.24 6.79
C LYS A 136 11.79 34.16 6.04
N VAL A 137 13.02 33.98 6.47
CA VAL A 137 13.88 32.89 6.02
C VAL A 137 13.86 31.82 7.10
N THR A 138 13.62 30.57 6.69
CA THR A 138 13.62 29.43 7.59
C THR A 138 14.61 28.40 7.06
N PHE A 139 15.53 27.96 7.90
CA PHE A 139 16.40 26.80 7.65
C PHE A 139 15.96 25.67 8.56
N GLU A 140 15.76 24.51 7.99
CA GLU A 140 15.41 23.29 8.71
C GLU A 140 16.44 22.20 8.42
N ASN A 141 16.95 21.58 9.47
CA ASN A 141 17.77 20.38 9.39
C ASN A 141 17.11 19.28 10.24
N ARG A 142 17.00 18.10 9.67
CA ARG A 142 16.49 16.91 10.36
C ARG A 142 17.46 15.77 10.10
N THR A 143 17.99 15.21 11.16
CA THR A 143 18.91 14.07 11.12
C THR A 143 18.34 12.96 11.98
N GLY A 144 18.38 11.73 11.46
CA GLY A 144 17.86 10.55 12.13
C GLY A 144 18.60 9.29 11.71
N VAL A 145 18.27 8.19 12.37
CA VAL A 145 18.83 6.86 12.10
C VAL A 145 17.66 5.91 11.83
N ASN A 146 17.72 5.24 10.68
CA ASN A 146 16.79 4.17 10.32
C ASN A 146 17.32 2.85 10.90
N MET A 147 16.48 2.19 11.66
CA MET A 147 16.79 0.89 12.26
C MET A 147 15.61 -0.05 12.04
N ARG A 148 15.87 -1.34 12.11
CA ARG A 148 14.83 -2.34 12.07
C ARG A 148 13.95 -2.25 13.33
N GLY A 149 12.66 -2.02 13.17
CA GLY A 149 11.67 -1.92 14.25
C GLY A 149 10.71 -3.10 14.35
N VAL A 150 10.70 -3.98 13.33
CA VAL A 150 9.79 -5.14 13.28
C VAL A 150 10.59 -6.42 13.55
N PRO A 151 10.15 -7.31 14.45
CA PRO A 151 10.82 -8.59 14.71
C PRO A 151 10.77 -9.49 13.47
N SER A 152 11.73 -10.42 13.35
CA SER A 152 11.66 -11.55 12.41
C SER A 152 10.76 -12.64 12.98
N TYR A 153 10.40 -13.59 12.11
CA TYR A 153 9.89 -14.88 12.58
C TYR A 153 10.95 -15.57 13.46
N ASP A 154 10.48 -16.26 14.48
CA ASP A 154 11.34 -17.01 15.41
C ASP A 154 11.72 -18.37 14.79
N VAL A 155 12.58 -18.31 13.76
CA VAL A 155 13.10 -19.49 13.06
C VAL A 155 14.25 -20.12 13.85
N LEU A 156 14.60 -21.37 13.50
CA LEU A 156 15.74 -22.04 14.10
C LEU A 156 17.04 -21.30 13.76
N THR A 157 17.88 -21.12 14.77
CA THR A 157 19.22 -20.50 14.67
C THR A 157 20.35 -21.43 15.09
N ASN A 158 20.02 -22.60 15.67
CA ASN A 158 20.98 -23.59 16.13
C ASN A 158 21.15 -24.68 15.07
N GLU A 159 22.37 -24.86 14.60
CA GLU A 159 22.72 -25.85 13.57
C GLU A 159 22.46 -27.28 14.04
N GLY A 160 22.79 -27.59 15.30
CA GLY A 160 22.61 -28.92 15.87
C GLY A 160 21.13 -29.31 15.95
N GLU A 161 20.29 -28.41 16.45
CA GLU A 161 18.82 -28.61 16.48
C GLU A 161 18.26 -28.81 15.05
N TYR A 162 18.77 -28.10 14.07
CA TYR A 162 18.35 -28.26 12.68
C TYR A 162 18.72 -29.65 12.14
N TYR A 163 19.96 -30.13 12.38
CA TYR A 163 20.39 -31.48 11.96
C TYR A 163 19.58 -32.57 12.65
N GLU A 164 19.32 -32.48 13.96
CA GLU A 164 18.51 -33.44 14.71
C GLU A 164 17.08 -33.52 14.14
N LEU A 165 16.44 -32.38 13.86
CA LEU A 165 15.09 -32.31 13.29
C LEU A 165 15.02 -32.87 11.86
N TYR A 166 16.00 -32.52 11.02
CA TYR A 166 16.02 -33.00 9.65
C TYR A 166 16.30 -34.51 9.58
N TRP A 167 17.20 -34.98 10.42
CA TRP A 167 17.47 -36.41 10.61
C TRP A 167 16.19 -37.16 11.04
N GLU A 168 15.45 -36.62 12.00
CA GLU A 168 14.18 -37.21 12.44
C GLU A 168 13.16 -37.29 11.31
N ALA A 169 13.03 -36.24 10.51
CA ALA A 169 12.14 -36.21 9.37
C ALA A 169 12.53 -37.27 8.31
N MET A 170 13.83 -37.41 8.04
CA MET A 170 14.37 -38.50 7.15
C MET A 170 14.08 -39.89 7.69
N ARG A 171 14.37 -40.15 8.98
CA ARG A 171 14.07 -41.41 9.65
C ARG A 171 12.59 -41.75 9.58
N ASN A 172 11.72 -40.79 9.92
CA ASN A 172 10.27 -41.01 9.90
C ASN A 172 9.77 -41.34 8.51
N ASN A 173 10.28 -40.68 7.48
CA ASN A 173 9.94 -40.98 6.07
C ASN A 173 10.40 -42.39 5.64
N ALA A 174 11.63 -42.79 6.00
CA ALA A 174 12.16 -44.12 5.72
C ALA A 174 11.38 -45.23 6.45
N TYR A 175 11.01 -44.98 7.70
CA TYR A 175 10.16 -45.87 8.50
C TYR A 175 8.77 -46.03 7.91
N ALA A 176 8.13 -44.92 7.51
CA ALA A 176 6.82 -44.92 6.86
C ALA A 176 6.87 -45.62 5.48
N SER A 177 8.04 -45.66 4.85
CA SER A 177 8.30 -46.40 3.60
C SER A 177 8.58 -47.90 3.81
N GLY A 178 8.47 -48.40 5.05
CA GLY A 178 8.56 -49.84 5.38
C GLY A 178 9.93 -50.31 5.90
N GLN A 179 10.89 -49.43 6.17
CA GLN A 179 12.14 -49.82 6.80
C GLN A 179 11.93 -50.09 8.31
N SER A 180 12.78 -50.94 8.91
CA SER A 180 12.79 -51.05 10.38
C SER A 180 13.28 -49.72 11.01
N TYR A 181 12.88 -49.45 12.25
CA TYR A 181 13.23 -48.20 12.94
C TYR A 181 14.74 -47.96 13.01
N LEU A 182 15.51 -49.04 13.29
CA LEU A 182 16.98 -49.01 13.31
C LEU A 182 17.58 -48.75 11.93
N ALA A 183 17.11 -49.44 10.89
CA ALA A 183 17.59 -49.24 9.52
C ALA A 183 17.28 -47.81 9.01
N ALA A 184 16.11 -47.30 9.34
CA ALA A 184 15.70 -45.93 9.03
C ALA A 184 16.60 -44.87 9.70
N GLY A 185 17.00 -45.10 10.98
CA GLY A 185 17.94 -44.26 11.69
C GLY A 185 19.35 -44.31 11.10
N GLN A 186 19.83 -45.49 10.75
CA GLN A 186 21.12 -45.68 10.07
C GLN A 186 21.16 -44.99 8.70
N TYR A 187 20.10 -45.15 7.91
CA TYR A 187 19.92 -44.45 6.65
C TYR A 187 19.96 -42.94 6.83
N ALA A 188 19.18 -42.42 7.78
CA ALA A 188 19.12 -40.99 8.04
C ALA A 188 20.48 -40.39 8.45
N SER A 189 21.27 -41.07 9.33
CA SER A 189 22.60 -40.59 9.74
C SER A 189 23.61 -40.67 8.59
N ALA A 190 23.57 -41.70 7.75
CA ALA A 190 24.49 -41.84 6.62
C ALA A 190 24.27 -40.83 5.52
N ASP A 191 22.99 -40.48 5.22
CA ASP A 191 22.61 -39.64 4.07
C ASP A 191 22.25 -38.18 4.45
N LEU A 192 22.25 -37.81 5.76
CA LEU A 192 21.87 -36.49 6.24
C LEU A 192 22.63 -35.37 5.55
N VAL A 193 23.95 -35.38 5.65
CA VAL A 193 24.82 -34.32 5.13
C VAL A 193 24.75 -34.26 3.60
N SER A 194 24.71 -35.41 2.92
CA SER A 194 24.59 -35.47 1.46
C SER A 194 23.25 -34.90 0.99
N THR A 195 22.15 -35.25 1.68
CA THR A 195 20.81 -34.71 1.41
C THR A 195 20.75 -33.19 1.61
N LEU A 196 21.49 -32.68 2.58
CA LEU A 196 21.65 -31.24 2.85
C LEU A 196 22.76 -30.59 1.99
N GLY A 197 23.18 -31.25 0.91
CA GLY A 197 24.08 -30.69 -0.09
C GLY A 197 25.55 -30.72 0.29
N GLY A 198 25.99 -31.55 1.23
CA GLY A 198 27.36 -31.69 1.65
C GLY A 198 27.83 -30.67 2.70
N TYR A 199 26.93 -29.90 3.30
CA TYR A 199 27.26 -28.95 4.36
C TYR A 199 27.30 -29.66 5.73
N ASN A 200 28.48 -29.66 6.34
CA ASN A 200 28.68 -30.10 7.71
C ASN A 200 29.33 -28.99 8.51
N SER A 201 28.55 -28.34 9.36
CA SER A 201 29.00 -27.21 10.21
C SER A 201 29.89 -27.65 11.38
N TYR A 202 30.06 -28.94 11.58
CA TYR A 202 30.80 -29.51 12.70
C TYR A 202 32.09 -30.22 12.25
N ASN A 203 33.01 -30.43 13.18
CA ASN A 203 34.32 -31.03 12.94
C ASN A 203 34.33 -32.57 13.03
N VAL A 204 33.22 -33.24 12.97
CA VAL A 204 33.08 -34.71 12.97
C VAL A 204 32.74 -35.21 11.55
N ALA A 205 32.97 -36.51 11.31
CA ALA A 205 32.62 -37.10 10.00
C ALA A 205 31.12 -37.08 9.76
N ASP A 206 30.72 -36.96 8.49
CA ASP A 206 29.31 -36.78 8.07
C ASP A 206 28.38 -37.87 8.63
N ALA A 207 28.78 -39.12 8.57
CA ALA A 207 27.99 -40.23 9.07
C ALA A 207 27.98 -40.36 10.61
N GLU A 208 28.88 -39.64 11.30
CA GLU A 208 28.96 -39.58 12.75
C GLU A 208 28.33 -38.34 13.36
N LEU A 209 27.79 -37.44 12.52
CA LEU A 209 27.23 -36.17 12.96
C LEU A 209 26.04 -36.38 13.90
N ILE A 210 25.13 -37.28 13.55
CA ILE A 210 23.93 -37.60 14.35
C ILE A 210 23.97 -39.09 14.69
N ASP A 211 23.84 -39.43 15.97
CA ASP A 211 23.75 -40.80 16.45
C ASP A 211 22.54 -41.52 15.87
N PRO A 212 22.72 -42.69 15.18
CA PRO A 212 21.62 -43.34 14.45
C PRO A 212 20.58 -43.99 15.35
N ILE A 213 20.81 -44.12 16.64
CA ILE A 213 19.88 -44.71 17.63
C ILE A 213 19.10 -43.64 18.34
N THR A 214 19.82 -42.63 18.85
CA THR A 214 19.23 -41.56 19.70
C THR A 214 18.73 -40.36 18.88
N GLY A 215 19.25 -40.15 17.67
CA GLY A 215 18.94 -38.96 16.86
C GLY A 215 19.57 -37.68 17.40
N ARG A 216 20.56 -37.78 18.28
CA ARG A 216 21.21 -36.63 18.90
C ARG A 216 22.54 -36.32 18.24
N LEU A 217 22.88 -35.03 18.26
CA LEU A 217 24.18 -34.54 17.81
C LEU A 217 25.30 -35.25 18.56
N ASN A 218 26.36 -35.62 17.87
CA ASN A 218 27.53 -36.24 18.46
C ASN A 218 28.13 -35.34 19.55
N ALA A 219 28.30 -35.92 20.77
CA ALA A 219 28.77 -35.18 21.94
C ALA A 219 30.18 -34.55 21.76
N ASN A 220 31.00 -35.08 20.85
CA ASN A 220 32.33 -34.55 20.53
C ASN A 220 32.30 -33.50 19.39
N ALA A 221 31.16 -33.26 18.79
CA ALA A 221 31.03 -32.30 17.68
C ALA A 221 31.27 -30.87 18.17
N LYS A 222 32.17 -30.16 17.53
CA LYS A 222 32.45 -28.73 17.76
C LYS A 222 32.13 -27.98 16.49
N LEU A 223 31.40 -26.87 16.67
CA LEU A 223 30.98 -26.01 15.58
C LEU A 223 32.20 -25.36 14.89
N LYS A 224 32.26 -25.39 13.55
CA LYS A 224 33.33 -24.78 12.74
C LYS A 224 32.99 -23.36 12.36
N TYR A 225 31.71 -23.07 12.03
CA TYR A 225 31.23 -21.76 11.62
C TYR A 225 29.77 -21.55 12.03
N HIS A 226 29.45 -20.29 12.25
CA HIS A 226 28.10 -19.80 12.54
C HIS A 226 27.94 -18.41 11.93
N ASP A 227 26.98 -18.25 11.03
CA ASP A 227 26.63 -16.96 10.42
C ASP A 227 25.12 -16.75 10.49
N ASN A 228 24.71 -15.51 10.73
CA ASN A 228 23.30 -15.10 10.67
C ASN A 228 23.09 -14.18 9.45
N TRP A 229 22.37 -14.65 8.46
CA TRP A 229 22.09 -13.91 7.23
C TRP A 229 21.40 -12.56 7.45
N LEU A 230 20.52 -12.47 8.45
CA LEU A 230 19.80 -11.23 8.74
C LEU A 230 20.68 -10.20 9.46
N ASP A 231 21.58 -10.64 10.32
CA ASP A 231 22.51 -9.76 11.02
C ASP A 231 23.54 -9.14 10.06
N GLU A 232 23.97 -9.91 9.06
CA GLU A 232 24.88 -9.43 8.01
C GLU A 232 24.17 -8.50 7.01
N ALA A 233 22.86 -8.65 6.85
CA ALA A 233 22.05 -7.90 5.90
C ALA A 233 21.60 -6.53 6.41
N PHE A 234 21.51 -6.36 7.72
CA PHE A 234 20.88 -5.19 8.33
C PHE A 234 21.88 -4.38 9.15
N ARG A 235 21.83 -3.07 8.98
CA ARG A 235 22.66 -2.12 9.72
C ARG A 235 21.89 -0.82 9.97
N PRO A 236 22.15 -0.13 11.09
CA PRO A 236 21.65 1.23 11.27
C PRO A 236 22.10 2.12 10.10
N ALA A 237 21.21 2.95 9.59
CA ALA A 237 21.47 3.79 8.43
C ALA A 237 21.01 5.24 8.67
N MET A 238 21.73 6.18 8.10
CA MET A 238 21.49 7.60 8.32
C MET A 238 20.39 8.12 7.39
N ARG A 239 19.53 8.98 7.96
CA ARG A 239 18.59 9.85 7.24
C ARG A 239 18.92 11.31 7.54
N GLN A 240 19.00 12.14 6.50
CA GLN A 240 19.24 13.58 6.64
C GLN A 240 18.37 14.36 5.66
N GLU A 241 17.70 15.40 6.17
CA GLU A 241 16.90 16.32 5.38
C GLU A 241 17.27 17.76 5.72
N ASN A 242 17.57 18.54 4.70
CA ASN A 242 17.91 19.95 4.81
C ASN A 242 16.99 20.76 3.90
N ALA A 243 16.40 21.83 4.41
CA ALA A 243 15.54 22.70 3.62
C ALA A 243 15.75 24.16 4.00
N ILE A 244 15.73 25.02 2.99
CA ILE A 244 15.67 26.47 3.16
C ILE A 244 14.39 26.95 2.50
N SER A 245 13.62 27.77 3.20
CA SER A 245 12.45 28.43 2.66
C SER A 245 12.44 29.91 2.94
N LEU A 246 11.86 30.66 2.01
CA LEU A 246 11.68 32.10 2.04
C LEU A 246 10.19 32.41 1.86
N SER A 247 9.60 33.16 2.75
CA SER A 247 8.21 33.60 2.62
C SER A 247 8.08 35.06 2.98
N GLY A 248 7.22 35.78 2.25
CA GLY A 248 6.98 37.21 2.51
C GLY A 248 5.85 37.72 1.63
N GLY A 249 5.56 39.02 1.79
CA GLY A 249 4.56 39.65 0.95
C GLY A 249 4.21 41.05 1.42
N THR A 250 3.47 41.74 0.56
CA THR A 250 2.78 42.99 0.80
C THR A 250 1.27 42.75 0.74
N ASP A 251 0.46 43.77 0.87
CA ASP A 251 -1.00 43.66 0.72
C ASP A 251 -1.42 43.17 -0.67
N LYS A 252 -0.59 43.38 -1.69
CA LYS A 252 -0.88 43.03 -3.10
C LYS A 252 -0.07 41.83 -3.64
N THR A 253 1.06 41.49 -3.02
CA THR A 253 1.94 40.44 -3.52
C THR A 253 2.30 39.51 -2.40
N SER A 254 2.14 38.21 -2.60
CA SER A 254 2.68 37.21 -1.70
C SER A 254 3.58 36.21 -2.46
N TYR A 255 4.68 35.80 -1.82
CA TYR A 255 5.63 34.89 -2.43
C TYR A 255 6.17 33.86 -1.43
N TYR A 256 6.38 32.69 -1.93
CA TYR A 256 7.03 31.58 -1.22
C TYR A 256 8.06 30.93 -2.15
N ALA A 257 9.23 30.66 -1.64
CA ALA A 257 10.23 29.86 -2.33
C ALA A 257 10.88 28.88 -1.36
N SER A 258 11.18 27.69 -1.84
CA SER A 258 11.90 26.68 -1.05
C SER A 258 12.85 25.87 -1.93
N ILE A 259 13.92 25.38 -1.29
CA ILE A 259 14.80 24.34 -1.84
C ILE A 259 15.10 23.35 -0.71
N GLY A 260 15.08 22.08 -1.03
CA GLY A 260 15.33 21.01 -0.08
C GLY A 260 16.13 19.87 -0.67
N TYR A 261 16.86 19.18 0.21
CA TYR A 261 17.59 17.95 -0.10
C TYR A 261 17.31 16.93 0.99
N LEU A 262 16.88 15.73 0.59
CA LEU A 262 16.70 14.57 1.43
C LEU A 262 17.67 13.47 0.99
N TYR A 263 18.37 12.90 1.96
CA TYR A 263 19.13 11.66 1.84
C TYR A 263 18.56 10.66 2.86
N ASP A 264 18.03 9.54 2.39
CA ASP A 264 17.35 8.54 3.20
C ASP A 264 17.84 7.13 2.88
N ASN A 265 18.65 6.55 3.77
CA ASN A 265 19.13 5.20 3.65
C ASN A 265 18.27 4.22 4.44
N ALA A 266 17.97 3.08 3.84
CA ALA A 266 17.34 1.97 4.56
C ALA A 266 18.35 1.26 5.48
N TYR A 267 17.84 0.55 6.46
CA TYR A 267 18.64 -0.36 7.28
C TYR A 267 19.10 -1.62 6.52
N THR A 268 18.59 -1.88 5.32
CA THR A 268 19.09 -2.92 4.40
C THR A 268 20.18 -2.35 3.53
N VAL A 269 21.20 -3.18 3.20
CA VAL A 269 22.31 -2.77 2.34
C VAL A 269 21.80 -2.27 0.98
N ASN A 270 22.44 -1.24 0.43
CA ASN A 270 22.22 -0.69 -0.92
C ASN A 270 20.77 -0.31 -1.27
N SER A 271 19.97 0.07 -0.26
CA SER A 271 18.63 0.60 -0.47
C SER A 271 18.55 2.04 0.03
N ASN A 272 18.27 2.99 -0.84
CA ASN A 272 18.26 4.42 -0.50
C ASN A 272 17.37 5.26 -1.41
N MET A 273 17.11 6.48 -0.96
CA MET A 273 16.43 7.53 -1.71
C MET A 273 17.13 8.86 -1.52
N ASP A 274 17.39 9.56 -2.62
CA ASP A 274 17.77 10.96 -2.67
C ASP A 274 16.67 11.78 -3.30
N ARG A 275 16.36 12.95 -2.72
CA ARG A 275 15.41 13.89 -3.32
C ARG A 275 15.94 15.31 -3.25
N ILE A 276 15.99 15.98 -4.40
CA ILE A 276 16.13 17.43 -4.48
C ILE A 276 14.76 17.99 -4.88
N ASN A 277 14.27 18.99 -4.19
CA ASN A 277 13.04 19.69 -4.53
C ASN A 277 13.24 21.20 -4.47
N ALA A 278 12.57 21.89 -5.35
CA ALA A 278 12.49 23.35 -5.37
C ALA A 278 11.06 23.78 -5.69
N ARG A 279 10.61 24.85 -5.05
CA ARG A 279 9.26 25.41 -5.28
C ARG A 279 9.32 26.92 -5.27
N VAL A 280 8.54 27.52 -6.17
CA VAL A 280 8.27 28.96 -6.20
C VAL A 280 6.78 29.17 -6.40
N LYS A 281 6.17 29.95 -5.54
CA LYS A 281 4.76 30.34 -5.61
C LYS A 281 4.64 31.85 -5.44
N VAL A 282 3.96 32.49 -6.35
CA VAL A 282 3.71 33.94 -6.36
C VAL A 282 2.24 34.18 -6.62
N ASP A 283 1.61 34.99 -5.78
CA ASP A 283 0.26 35.50 -5.96
C ASP A 283 0.34 37.01 -6.03
N GLN A 284 -0.24 37.62 -7.05
CA GLN A 284 -0.24 39.03 -7.30
C GLN A 284 -1.66 39.58 -7.51
N GLU A 285 -2.08 40.49 -6.68
CA GLU A 285 -3.25 41.34 -6.91
C GLU A 285 -2.80 42.55 -7.74
N VAL A 286 -3.13 42.49 -9.06
CA VAL A 286 -2.71 43.54 -10.00
C VAL A 286 -3.51 44.79 -9.77
N ASN A 287 -4.83 44.60 -9.59
CA ASN A 287 -5.79 45.66 -9.21
C ASN A 287 -7.03 44.98 -8.59
N ASP A 288 -8.04 45.78 -8.22
CA ASP A 288 -9.22 45.32 -7.48
C ASP A 288 -10.09 44.30 -8.25
N TRP A 289 -9.97 44.23 -9.58
CA TRP A 289 -10.76 43.33 -10.42
C TRP A 289 -9.91 42.18 -11.01
N PHE A 290 -8.56 42.21 -10.92
CA PHE A 290 -7.69 41.23 -11.50
C PHE A 290 -6.60 40.75 -10.55
N LYS A 291 -6.58 39.44 -10.29
CA LYS A 291 -5.54 38.77 -9.53
C LYS A 291 -5.01 37.59 -10.35
N ALA A 292 -3.73 37.36 -10.31
CA ALA A 292 -3.07 36.24 -10.96
C ALA A 292 -2.06 35.56 -10.03
N GLY A 293 -1.82 34.30 -10.25
CA GLY A 293 -0.81 33.56 -9.49
C GLY A 293 -0.18 32.44 -10.30
N PHE A 294 1.00 32.08 -9.84
CA PHE A 294 1.82 31.05 -10.45
C PHE A 294 2.45 30.19 -9.35
N ASN A 295 2.46 28.86 -9.56
CA ASN A 295 3.12 27.90 -8.70
C ASN A 295 3.93 26.95 -9.57
N LEU A 296 5.24 26.90 -9.37
CA LEU A 296 6.16 25.97 -10.04
C LEU A 296 6.86 25.14 -8.98
N ALA A 297 6.82 23.83 -9.13
CA ALA A 297 7.60 22.91 -8.33
C ALA A 297 8.42 21.98 -9.24
N TYR A 298 9.65 21.77 -8.86
CA TYR A 298 10.55 20.79 -9.44
C TYR A 298 10.97 19.79 -8.36
N SER A 299 11.00 18.49 -8.72
CA SER A 299 11.54 17.45 -7.88
C SER A 299 12.34 16.46 -8.71
N ASN A 300 13.58 16.17 -8.29
CA ASN A 300 14.37 15.04 -8.79
C ASN A 300 14.46 14.00 -7.68
N VAL A 301 13.93 12.82 -7.91
CA VAL A 301 13.94 11.70 -6.97
C VAL A 301 14.79 10.60 -7.58
N LYS A 302 15.82 10.17 -6.85
CA LYS A 302 16.63 9.01 -7.18
C LYS A 302 16.42 7.94 -6.13
N THR A 303 16.12 6.73 -6.57
CA THR A 303 15.99 5.57 -5.69
C THR A 303 16.94 4.46 -6.14
N ASN A 304 17.52 3.78 -5.18
CA ASN A 304 18.07 2.45 -5.38
C ASN A 304 17.20 1.49 -4.57
N SER A 305 16.42 0.67 -5.26
CA SER A 305 15.38 -0.13 -4.64
C SER A 305 15.55 -1.61 -5.05
N PRO A 306 16.53 -2.30 -4.45
CA PRO A 306 16.74 -3.72 -4.73
C PRO A 306 15.49 -4.53 -4.37
N ASN A 307 15.34 -5.69 -5.00
CA ASN A 307 14.18 -6.56 -4.84
C ASN A 307 14.17 -7.23 -3.45
N VAL A 308 13.62 -6.55 -2.45
CA VAL A 308 13.57 -7.05 -1.06
C VAL A 308 12.19 -7.61 -0.67
N GLY A 309 11.16 -7.36 -1.44
CA GLY A 309 9.75 -7.71 -1.14
C GLY A 309 9.20 -8.93 -1.87
N SER A 310 10.01 -9.70 -2.61
CA SER A 310 9.57 -10.89 -3.34
C SER A 310 9.75 -12.17 -2.52
N SER A 311 9.03 -13.23 -2.91
CA SER A 311 9.25 -14.61 -2.45
C SER A 311 10.39 -15.33 -3.20
N SER A 312 11.26 -14.59 -3.88
CA SER A 312 12.44 -15.11 -4.56
C SER A 312 13.62 -15.25 -3.59
N TYR A 313 14.46 -16.24 -3.80
CA TYR A 313 15.71 -16.41 -3.06
C TYR A 313 16.72 -15.25 -3.27
N SER A 314 16.52 -14.41 -4.27
CA SER A 314 17.28 -13.16 -4.43
C SER A 314 16.85 -12.05 -3.45
N SER A 315 15.71 -12.21 -2.77
CA SER A 315 15.27 -11.30 -1.72
C SER A 315 15.96 -11.62 -0.39
N ILE A 316 16.64 -10.63 0.17
CA ILE A 316 17.38 -10.78 1.43
C ILE A 316 16.47 -11.14 2.63
N PHE A 317 15.23 -10.58 2.65
CA PHE A 317 14.26 -10.88 3.70
C PHE A 317 13.71 -12.30 3.59
N PHE A 318 13.40 -12.73 2.38
CA PHE A 318 12.87 -14.07 2.14
C PHE A 318 13.97 -15.12 2.39
N PHE A 319 15.13 -14.95 1.74
CA PHE A 319 16.23 -15.91 1.85
C PHE A 319 16.75 -16.03 3.28
N GLY A 320 17.04 -14.90 3.95
CA GLY A 320 17.64 -14.89 5.29
C GLY A 320 16.78 -15.55 6.38
N GLN A 321 15.46 -15.68 6.14
CA GLN A 321 14.55 -16.40 7.03
C GLN A 321 14.32 -17.86 6.58
N GLN A 322 14.33 -18.11 5.27
CA GLN A 322 14.04 -19.42 4.68
C GLN A 322 15.26 -20.39 4.71
N VAL A 323 16.45 -19.83 4.67
CA VAL A 323 17.67 -20.66 4.65
C VAL A 323 17.94 -21.27 6.01
N ALA A 324 18.24 -22.56 6.05
CA ALA A 324 18.61 -23.26 7.29
C ALA A 324 19.91 -22.69 7.90
N PRO A 325 20.06 -22.71 9.25
CA PRO A 325 21.20 -22.11 9.94
C PRO A 325 22.54 -22.75 9.61
N ILE A 326 22.53 -23.95 9.03
CA ILE A 326 23.73 -24.70 8.62
C ILE A 326 24.45 -24.13 7.41
N TYR A 327 23.80 -23.21 6.64
CA TYR A 327 24.39 -22.59 5.44
C TYR A 327 24.99 -21.23 5.78
N PRO A 328 26.31 -21.07 5.66
CA PRO A 328 26.95 -19.83 6.03
C PRO A 328 26.77 -18.72 5.00
N VAL A 329 27.03 -17.48 5.41
CA VAL A 329 27.12 -16.30 4.54
C VAL A 329 28.44 -16.30 3.78
N TYR A 330 29.51 -16.67 4.48
CA TYR A 330 30.88 -16.65 3.95
C TYR A 330 31.40 -18.04 3.62
N MET A 331 32.39 -18.12 2.76
CA MET A 331 33.11 -19.36 2.53
C MET A 331 34.06 -19.66 3.69
N TYR A 332 34.05 -20.91 4.11
CA TYR A 332 34.95 -21.42 5.14
C TYR A 332 35.78 -22.61 4.61
N ASP A 333 36.99 -22.72 5.07
CA ASP A 333 37.84 -23.90 4.81
C ASP A 333 37.40 -25.09 5.73
N LYS A 334 38.07 -26.22 5.55
CA LYS A 334 37.77 -27.43 6.38
C LYS A 334 38.03 -27.25 7.88
N ASP A 335 38.86 -26.27 8.25
CA ASP A 335 39.23 -25.97 9.63
C ASP A 335 38.35 -24.89 10.26
N GLY A 336 37.40 -24.31 9.48
CA GLY A 336 36.49 -23.29 9.94
C GLY A 336 37.05 -21.86 9.84
N ASN A 337 38.06 -21.59 9.04
CA ASN A 337 38.55 -20.24 8.79
C ASN A 337 37.91 -19.63 7.54
N LYS A 338 37.60 -18.33 7.59
CA LYS A 338 37.09 -17.62 6.42
C LYS A 338 38.08 -17.63 5.26
N VAL A 339 37.58 -17.88 4.03
CA VAL A 339 38.37 -17.87 2.81
C VAL A 339 38.37 -16.49 2.21
N TYR A 340 39.52 -16.04 1.71
CA TYR A 340 39.71 -14.71 1.13
C TYR A 340 40.09 -14.82 -0.36
N ASP A 341 39.69 -13.81 -1.13
CA ASP A 341 40.07 -13.64 -2.54
C ASP A 341 41.53 -13.09 -2.65
N ALA A 342 42.04 -12.97 -3.88
CA ALA A 342 43.37 -12.42 -4.14
C ALA A 342 43.56 -10.94 -3.73
N SER A 343 42.47 -10.22 -3.53
CA SER A 343 42.41 -8.82 -3.09
C SER A 343 42.26 -8.66 -1.58
N GLY A 344 42.11 -9.79 -0.84
CA GLY A 344 41.96 -9.80 0.60
C GLY A 344 40.55 -9.62 1.09
N ASN A 345 39.52 -9.68 0.21
CA ASN A 345 38.11 -9.65 0.63
C ASN A 345 37.65 -11.07 1.00
N VAL A 346 36.76 -11.15 2.00
CA VAL A 346 36.15 -12.44 2.36
C VAL A 346 35.26 -12.91 1.21
N ARG A 347 35.38 -14.16 0.82
CA ARG A 347 34.55 -14.77 -0.22
C ARG A 347 33.19 -15.15 0.35
N TYR A 348 32.14 -14.96 -0.44
CA TYR A 348 30.76 -15.35 -0.14
C TYR A 348 30.47 -16.77 -0.58
N ASP A 349 29.64 -17.52 0.19
CA ASP A 349 29.14 -18.85 -0.22
C ASP A 349 27.88 -18.72 -1.08
N TYR A 350 28.01 -18.98 -2.37
CA TYR A 350 26.89 -19.06 -3.30
C TYR A 350 26.14 -20.41 -3.27
N GLY A 351 26.50 -21.29 -2.35
CA GLY A 351 25.87 -22.59 -2.23
C GLY A 351 26.29 -23.61 -3.31
N THR A 352 27.48 -23.45 -3.89
CA THR A 352 27.99 -24.33 -4.96
C THR A 352 29.45 -24.72 -4.81
N GLU A 353 30.19 -24.05 -3.92
CA GLU A 353 31.64 -24.28 -3.75
C GLU A 353 31.99 -25.10 -2.50
N MET A 354 31.38 -24.78 -1.35
CA MET A 354 31.52 -25.61 -0.13
C MET A 354 30.67 -26.88 -0.18
N GLY A 355 29.62 -26.88 -0.98
CA GLY A 355 28.68 -27.97 -1.20
C GLY A 355 27.65 -27.51 -2.22
N LYS A 356 26.63 -28.30 -2.51
CA LYS A 356 25.53 -27.92 -3.39
C LYS A 356 24.28 -27.70 -2.56
N ARG A 357 24.07 -26.43 -2.07
CA ARG A 357 22.92 -26.08 -1.27
C ARG A 357 21.61 -26.44 -2.01
N PRO A 358 20.68 -27.21 -1.40
CA PRO A 358 19.47 -27.68 -2.06
C PRO A 358 18.51 -26.54 -2.47
N ILE A 359 18.56 -25.40 -1.74
CA ILE A 359 17.77 -24.20 -2.05
C ILE A 359 18.66 -23.02 -2.36
N GLY A 360 18.28 -22.22 -3.34
CA GLY A 360 19.01 -20.99 -3.69
C GLY A 360 20.49 -21.24 -4.06
N ALA A 361 20.83 -22.37 -4.68
CA ALA A 361 22.15 -22.59 -5.28
C ALA A 361 22.43 -21.51 -6.35
N ASN A 362 23.67 -21.03 -6.40
CA ASN A 362 24.12 -19.88 -7.20
C ASN A 362 23.49 -18.54 -6.79
N VAL A 363 22.84 -18.43 -5.62
CA VAL A 363 22.23 -17.19 -5.12
C VAL A 363 22.93 -16.76 -3.82
N HIS A 364 23.31 -15.51 -3.78
CA HIS A 364 23.80 -14.86 -2.56
C HIS A 364 23.14 -13.48 -2.44
N PRO A 365 22.00 -13.34 -1.73
CA PRO A 365 21.18 -12.13 -1.79
C PRO A 365 21.88 -10.87 -1.30
N ILE A 366 22.81 -10.97 -0.31
CA ILE A 366 23.57 -9.81 0.18
C ILE A 366 24.52 -9.30 -0.92
N ASP A 367 25.32 -10.19 -1.51
CA ASP A 367 26.26 -9.82 -2.58
C ASP A 367 25.53 -9.34 -3.83
N GLN A 368 24.42 -10.00 -4.21
CA GLN A 368 23.58 -9.58 -5.33
C GLN A 368 22.95 -8.21 -5.07
N GLN A 369 22.55 -7.90 -3.84
CA GLN A 369 22.00 -6.58 -3.51
C GLN A 369 23.08 -5.49 -3.57
N LEU A 370 24.33 -5.82 -3.28
CA LEU A 370 25.46 -4.90 -3.40
C LEU A 370 25.88 -4.65 -4.86
N ASN A 371 25.80 -5.66 -5.72
CA ASN A 371 26.34 -5.63 -7.08
C ASN A 371 25.24 -5.42 -8.15
N ASN A 372 24.00 -5.83 -7.93
CA ASN A 372 22.90 -5.55 -8.83
C ASN A 372 22.47 -4.07 -8.72
N ILE A 373 22.00 -3.53 -9.83
CA ILE A 373 21.55 -2.15 -9.92
C ILE A 373 20.04 -2.14 -10.13
N TYR A 374 19.32 -1.40 -9.30
CA TYR A 374 17.85 -1.17 -9.40
C TYR A 374 17.57 0.31 -9.19
N LYS A 375 18.08 1.14 -10.11
CA LYS A 375 18.00 2.60 -10.00
C LYS A 375 16.78 3.14 -10.73
N GLY A 376 15.95 3.90 -10.00
CA GLY A 376 14.95 4.77 -10.57
C GLY A 376 15.38 6.24 -10.44
N THR A 377 15.20 7.00 -11.48
CA THR A 377 15.33 8.47 -11.43
C THR A 377 14.07 9.08 -12.02
N VAL A 378 13.43 9.95 -11.26
CA VAL A 378 12.21 10.64 -11.70
C VAL A 378 12.44 12.14 -11.61
N ASP A 379 12.32 12.83 -12.75
CA ASP A 379 12.28 14.29 -12.85
C ASP A 379 10.82 14.72 -12.97
N VAL A 380 10.38 15.58 -12.05
CA VAL A 380 8.99 16.03 -11.97
C VAL A 380 8.95 17.55 -12.08
N ILE A 381 8.11 18.04 -12.97
CA ILE A 381 7.75 19.45 -13.08
C ILE A 381 6.25 19.56 -12.88
N ASN A 382 5.84 20.32 -11.86
CA ASN A 382 4.45 20.70 -11.66
C ASN A 382 4.34 22.22 -11.82
N ALA A 383 3.60 22.66 -12.78
CA ALA A 383 3.36 24.09 -13.01
C ALA A 383 1.86 24.37 -13.03
N LYS A 384 1.44 25.38 -12.29
CA LYS A 384 0.06 25.87 -12.26
C LYS A 384 0.05 27.38 -12.40
N ALA A 385 -0.82 27.89 -13.26
CA ALA A 385 -1.16 29.31 -13.33
C ALA A 385 -2.66 29.49 -13.13
N TYR A 386 -3.04 30.62 -12.53
CA TYR A 386 -4.43 31.01 -12.44
C TYR A 386 -4.63 32.52 -12.65
N ALA A 387 -5.82 32.87 -13.08
CA ALA A 387 -6.28 34.25 -13.21
C ALA A 387 -7.69 34.37 -12.62
N ASP A 388 -7.86 35.27 -11.70
CA ASP A 388 -9.14 35.66 -11.08
C ASP A 388 -9.59 37.01 -11.64
N PHE A 389 -10.83 37.08 -12.10
CA PHE A 389 -11.49 38.30 -12.56
C PHE A 389 -12.72 38.54 -11.70
N THR A 390 -12.72 39.64 -10.91
CA THR A 390 -13.87 40.07 -10.10
C THR A 390 -14.63 41.17 -10.85
N PHE A 391 -15.94 41.01 -11.01
CA PHE A 391 -16.78 41.96 -11.71
C PHE A 391 -18.18 42.00 -11.11
N LEU A 392 -18.89 43.13 -11.33
CA LEU A 392 -20.23 43.36 -10.78
C LEU A 392 -20.31 43.10 -9.26
N THR A 393 -19.21 43.32 -8.53
CA THR A 393 -19.00 43.15 -7.09
C THR A 393 -19.16 41.70 -6.58
N ASP A 394 -20.10 40.92 -7.08
CA ASP A 394 -20.52 39.61 -6.57
C ASP A 394 -19.99 38.46 -7.42
N PHE A 395 -19.50 38.73 -8.62
CA PHE A 395 -19.04 37.73 -9.54
C PHE A 395 -17.51 37.59 -9.55
N LYS A 396 -17.02 36.36 -9.52
CA LYS A 396 -15.62 36.02 -9.71
C LYS A 396 -15.48 34.88 -10.74
N LEU A 397 -14.78 35.16 -11.85
CA LEU A 397 -14.33 34.16 -12.81
C LEU A 397 -12.89 33.76 -12.49
N THR A 398 -12.65 32.48 -12.23
CA THR A 398 -11.31 31.92 -12.06
C THR A 398 -10.99 31.00 -13.25
N ILE A 399 -9.86 31.21 -13.89
CA ILE A 399 -9.32 30.33 -14.95
C ILE A 399 -8.04 29.72 -14.40
N ASN A 400 -7.99 28.40 -14.33
CA ASN A 400 -6.80 27.63 -13.96
C ASN A 400 -6.29 26.81 -15.13
N ALA A 401 -4.96 26.74 -15.26
CA ALA A 401 -4.28 25.82 -16.16
C ALA A 401 -3.09 25.19 -15.42
N SER A 402 -2.87 23.93 -15.60
CA SER A 402 -1.73 23.22 -15.02
C SER A 402 -1.17 22.14 -15.92
N ILE A 403 0.11 21.92 -15.78
CA ILE A 403 0.84 20.82 -16.40
C ILE A 403 1.65 20.09 -15.33
N ASP A 404 1.52 18.77 -15.30
CA ASP A 404 2.41 17.88 -14.57
C ASP A 404 3.18 17.04 -15.58
N ASN A 405 4.50 17.00 -15.47
CA ASN A 405 5.36 16.23 -16.36
C ASN A 405 6.31 15.39 -15.51
N PHE A 406 6.24 14.07 -15.71
CA PHE A 406 7.08 13.07 -15.03
C PHE A 406 7.94 12.39 -16.08
N ASN A 407 9.27 12.48 -15.94
CA ASN A 407 10.21 11.73 -16.76
C ASN A 407 10.91 10.72 -15.87
N THR A 408 10.62 9.46 -16.07
CA THR A 408 11.17 8.35 -15.30
C THR A 408 12.19 7.59 -16.13
N ARG A 409 13.40 7.39 -15.59
CA ARG A 409 14.39 6.45 -16.11
C ARG A 409 14.60 5.36 -15.08
N THR A 410 14.37 4.11 -15.46
CA THR A 410 14.63 2.93 -14.63
C THR A 410 15.76 2.13 -15.28
N VAL A 411 16.77 1.78 -14.48
CA VAL A 411 17.86 0.90 -14.85
C VAL A 411 17.88 -0.28 -13.92
N SER A 412 17.66 -1.47 -14.47
CA SER A 412 17.82 -2.75 -13.77
C SER A 412 18.95 -3.53 -14.40
N PHE A 413 19.93 -3.87 -13.60
CA PHE A 413 21.08 -4.68 -14.03
C PHE A 413 21.32 -5.80 -13.02
N GLN A 414 21.35 -7.00 -13.52
CA GLN A 414 21.67 -8.22 -12.78
C GLN A 414 23.06 -8.69 -13.22
N THR A 415 23.97 -8.77 -12.26
CA THR A 415 25.36 -9.18 -12.50
C THR A 415 25.45 -10.62 -13.00
N PRO A 416 26.47 -10.98 -13.80
CA PRO A 416 26.76 -12.36 -14.18
C PRO A 416 27.31 -13.21 -13.01
N ILE A 417 27.56 -12.59 -11.84
CA ILE A 417 28.10 -13.28 -10.66
C ILE A 417 26.94 -13.81 -9.82
N GLY A 418 26.50 -15.02 -10.11
CA GLY A 418 25.39 -15.66 -9.41
C GLY A 418 24.00 -15.13 -9.77
N GLY A 419 22.95 -15.76 -9.21
CA GLY A 419 21.56 -15.37 -9.37
C GLY A 419 20.96 -15.60 -10.75
N ASP A 420 19.84 -14.89 -11.01
CA ASP A 420 18.97 -15.15 -12.17
C ASP A 420 19.62 -14.83 -13.53
N ALA A 421 20.69 -14.06 -13.56
CA ALA A 421 21.40 -13.66 -14.78
C ALA A 421 22.72 -14.40 -15.01
N LEU A 422 23.08 -15.36 -14.14
CA LEU A 422 24.31 -16.17 -14.28
C LEU A 422 24.37 -16.87 -15.65
N ASN A 423 23.29 -17.57 -16.03
CA ASN A 423 23.24 -18.39 -17.23
C ASN A 423 23.23 -17.60 -18.55
N VAL A 424 22.97 -16.29 -18.47
CA VAL A 424 22.93 -15.37 -19.62
C VAL A 424 24.09 -14.36 -19.59
N ASN A 425 25.05 -14.57 -18.68
CA ASN A 425 26.22 -13.72 -18.50
C ASN A 425 25.83 -12.23 -18.28
N GLY A 426 24.94 -12.01 -17.30
CA GLY A 426 24.39 -10.69 -16.97
C GLY A 426 23.19 -10.28 -17.82
N ARG A 427 22.28 -9.52 -17.19
CA ARG A 427 21.06 -9.01 -17.82
C ARG A 427 20.83 -7.56 -17.43
N GLY A 428 20.68 -6.69 -18.43
CA GLY A 428 20.36 -5.28 -18.23
C GLY A 428 19.04 -4.88 -18.90
N THR A 429 18.25 -4.06 -18.21
CA THR A 429 17.04 -3.44 -18.76
C THR A 429 17.11 -1.95 -18.50
N THR A 430 16.87 -1.15 -19.52
CA THR A 430 16.67 0.30 -19.38
C THR A 430 15.28 0.62 -19.87
N GLU A 431 14.54 1.38 -19.08
CA GLU A 431 13.19 1.84 -19.37
C GLU A 431 13.12 3.35 -19.21
N MET A 432 12.46 4.01 -20.15
CA MET A 432 12.12 5.43 -20.06
C MET A 432 10.63 5.60 -20.23
N GLU A 433 10.02 6.23 -19.25
CA GLU A 433 8.60 6.59 -19.26
C GLU A 433 8.48 8.11 -19.17
N ARG A 434 7.67 8.67 -20.04
CA ARG A 434 7.24 10.05 -19.97
C ARG A 434 5.73 10.09 -19.77
N TYR A 435 5.32 10.66 -18.64
CA TYR A 435 3.91 10.85 -18.32
C TYR A 435 3.64 12.32 -18.13
N TYR A 436 2.71 12.87 -18.93
CA TYR A 436 2.28 14.24 -18.74
C TYR A 436 0.77 14.36 -18.64
N VAL A 437 0.35 15.31 -17.82
CA VAL A 437 -1.06 15.58 -17.51
C VAL A 437 -1.30 17.07 -17.72
N LEU A 438 -2.30 17.40 -18.50
CA LEU A 438 -2.81 18.74 -18.69
C LEU A 438 -4.17 18.85 -18.02
N ASN A 439 -4.36 19.85 -17.17
CA ASN A 439 -5.65 20.16 -16.58
C ASN A 439 -5.95 21.64 -16.84
N ALA A 440 -7.20 21.94 -17.20
CA ALA A 440 -7.71 23.29 -17.25
C ALA A 440 -9.13 23.33 -16.68
N ASN A 441 -9.45 24.39 -15.95
CA ASN A 441 -10.82 24.62 -15.51
C ASN A 441 -11.17 26.11 -15.52
N GLN A 442 -12.45 26.40 -15.72
CA GLN A 442 -13.08 27.70 -15.66
C GLN A 442 -14.19 27.64 -14.61
N LEU A 443 -14.13 28.55 -13.64
CA LEU A 443 -15.00 28.57 -12.49
C LEU A 443 -15.66 29.95 -12.38
N LEU A 444 -16.97 30.02 -12.54
CA LEU A 444 -17.73 31.24 -12.30
C LEU A 444 -18.42 31.15 -10.94
N ASN A 445 -18.05 32.01 -10.03
CA ASN A 445 -18.63 32.08 -8.69
C ASN A 445 -19.43 33.38 -8.56
N TRP A 446 -20.66 33.27 -8.04
CA TRP A 446 -21.50 34.38 -7.62
C TRP A 446 -21.82 34.21 -6.13
N ALA A 447 -21.61 35.27 -5.34
CA ALA A 447 -21.88 35.25 -3.91
C ALA A 447 -22.59 36.55 -3.51
N HIS A 448 -23.75 36.44 -2.84
CA HIS A 448 -24.51 37.60 -2.39
C HIS A 448 -25.13 37.37 -1.02
N THR A 449 -25.19 38.44 -0.23
CA THR A 449 -25.83 38.46 1.10
C THR A 449 -27.07 39.34 1.07
N TYR A 450 -28.25 38.74 1.21
CA TYR A 450 -29.51 39.50 1.30
C TYR A 450 -29.87 39.76 2.75
N LYS A 451 -30.28 40.99 3.02
CA LYS A 451 -30.74 41.45 4.36
C LYS A 451 -29.76 41.13 5.50
N GLY A 452 -28.51 40.93 5.22
CA GLY A 452 -27.46 40.61 6.20
C GLY A 452 -27.52 39.19 6.81
N VAL A 453 -28.54 38.37 6.48
CA VAL A 453 -28.76 37.02 7.09
C VAL A 453 -28.89 35.89 6.07
N HIS A 454 -29.25 36.20 4.84
CA HIS A 454 -29.36 35.18 3.77
C HIS A 454 -28.13 35.21 2.89
N ASN A 455 -27.25 34.24 3.02
CA ASN A 455 -26.05 34.13 2.18
C ASN A 455 -26.25 33.05 1.12
N VAL A 456 -26.06 33.42 -0.14
CA VAL A 456 -26.19 32.51 -1.29
C VAL A 456 -24.89 32.53 -2.06
N GLU A 457 -24.35 31.36 -2.36
CA GLU A 457 -23.20 31.16 -3.26
C GLU A 457 -23.61 30.21 -4.39
N VAL A 458 -23.27 30.57 -5.61
CA VAL A 458 -23.49 29.73 -6.81
C VAL A 458 -22.14 29.59 -7.52
N LEU A 459 -21.72 28.35 -7.75
CA LEU A 459 -20.55 28.01 -8.54
C LEU A 459 -20.98 27.28 -9.79
N LEU A 460 -20.53 27.73 -10.97
CA LEU A 460 -20.59 27.00 -12.23
C LEU A 460 -19.17 26.70 -12.68
N GLY A 461 -18.93 25.50 -13.16
CA GLY A 461 -17.61 25.09 -13.55
C GLY A 461 -17.58 24.19 -14.77
N HIS A 462 -16.50 24.32 -15.54
CA HIS A 462 -16.09 23.42 -16.61
C HIS A 462 -14.67 22.98 -16.33
N GLU A 463 -14.36 21.71 -16.58
CA GLU A 463 -13.04 21.12 -16.36
C GLU A 463 -12.69 20.19 -17.52
N THR A 464 -11.43 20.25 -17.96
CA THR A 464 -10.85 19.29 -18.91
C THR A 464 -9.56 18.72 -18.33
N LYS A 465 -9.36 17.43 -18.55
CA LYS A 465 -8.11 16.71 -18.26
C LYS A 465 -7.70 15.90 -19.48
N GLN A 466 -6.42 15.95 -19.80
CA GLN A 466 -5.78 15.04 -20.77
C GLN A 466 -4.49 14.53 -20.15
N ASP A 467 -4.25 13.24 -20.27
CA ASP A 467 -2.99 12.63 -19.90
C ASP A 467 -2.50 11.67 -21.00
N ARG A 468 -1.18 11.56 -21.10
CA ARG A 468 -0.50 10.67 -22.03
C ARG A 468 0.73 10.08 -21.38
N VAL A 469 0.83 8.76 -21.47
CA VAL A 469 1.98 7.98 -21.06
C VAL A 469 2.68 7.46 -22.30
N GLU A 470 3.99 7.69 -22.41
CA GLU A 470 4.86 7.14 -23.44
C GLU A 470 5.94 6.32 -22.75
N ASN A 471 6.10 5.07 -23.15
CA ASN A 471 7.07 4.15 -22.59
C ASN A 471 7.93 3.55 -23.70
N VAL A 472 9.23 3.45 -23.45
CA VAL A 472 10.19 2.71 -24.28
C VAL A 472 11.14 1.95 -23.35
N TRP A 473 11.35 0.68 -23.64
CA TRP A 473 12.31 -0.13 -22.89
C TRP A 473 13.03 -1.12 -23.80
N ALA A 474 14.25 -1.48 -23.37
CA ALA A 474 15.04 -2.51 -24.01
C ALA A 474 15.77 -3.35 -22.95
N ARG A 475 15.96 -4.64 -23.27
CA ARG A 475 16.69 -5.60 -22.46
C ARG A 475 17.77 -6.28 -23.30
N LYS A 476 18.96 -6.31 -22.76
CA LYS A 476 20.08 -7.06 -23.34
C LYS A 476 20.72 -8.02 -22.34
N GLU A 477 21.37 -9.01 -22.87
CA GLU A 477 22.08 -10.08 -22.14
C GLU A 477 23.49 -10.23 -22.70
N ASN A 478 24.36 -10.96 -21.98
CA ASN A 478 25.76 -11.22 -22.30
C ASN A 478 26.59 -9.93 -22.25
N PHE A 479 26.83 -9.47 -21.01
CA PHE A 479 27.60 -8.26 -20.71
C PHE A 479 29.11 -8.54 -20.69
N LEU A 480 29.89 -7.66 -21.30
CA LEU A 480 31.36 -7.76 -21.33
C LEU A 480 31.98 -7.33 -19.98
N VAL A 481 31.50 -6.23 -19.42
CA VAL A 481 32.00 -5.66 -18.16
C VAL A 481 30.91 -5.84 -17.08
N PRO A 482 31.15 -6.68 -16.04
CA PRO A 482 30.14 -7.03 -15.04
C PRO A 482 29.61 -5.88 -14.19
N SER A 483 30.29 -4.74 -14.14
CA SER A 483 29.91 -3.57 -13.35
C SER A 483 29.29 -2.43 -14.17
N ASN A 484 29.24 -2.55 -15.51
CA ASN A 484 28.69 -1.52 -16.39
C ASN A 484 27.27 -1.89 -16.85
N PRO A 485 26.21 -1.21 -16.38
CA PRO A 485 24.82 -1.53 -16.70
C PRO A 485 24.34 -1.02 -18.06
N GLU A 486 25.16 -0.26 -18.80
CA GLU A 486 24.74 0.33 -20.06
C GLU A 486 24.56 -0.74 -21.14
N LEU A 487 23.47 -0.66 -21.90
CA LEU A 487 23.07 -1.69 -22.87
C LEU A 487 24.09 -1.88 -24.00
N ASP A 488 24.90 -0.87 -24.30
CA ASP A 488 25.98 -1.00 -25.31
C ASP A 488 27.11 -1.94 -24.88
N ASN A 489 27.20 -2.21 -23.55
CA ASN A 489 28.13 -3.18 -22.99
C ASN A 489 27.66 -4.64 -23.17
N ALA A 490 26.50 -4.89 -23.78
CA ALA A 490 25.90 -6.21 -23.95
C ALA A 490 25.76 -6.61 -25.41
N ALA A 491 26.09 -7.88 -25.71
CA ALA A 491 26.15 -8.38 -27.07
C ALA A 491 24.78 -8.83 -27.63
N LYS A 492 23.83 -9.29 -26.79
CA LYS A 492 22.61 -9.95 -27.24
C LYS A 492 21.37 -9.13 -26.86
N LEU A 493 20.61 -8.69 -27.85
CA LEU A 493 19.26 -8.14 -27.64
C LEU A 493 18.31 -9.28 -27.21
N SER A 494 17.69 -9.14 -26.05
CA SER A 494 16.70 -10.09 -25.53
C SER A 494 15.28 -9.67 -25.90
N ASP A 495 14.95 -8.40 -25.67
CA ASP A 495 13.62 -7.85 -25.99
C ASP A 495 13.64 -6.31 -26.01
N ALA A 496 12.71 -5.71 -26.74
CA ALA A 496 12.52 -4.26 -26.77
C ALA A 496 11.07 -3.94 -27.17
N SER A 497 10.49 -2.90 -26.59
CA SER A 497 9.13 -2.47 -26.90
C SER A 497 8.95 -0.99 -26.65
N SER A 498 7.95 -0.42 -27.30
CA SER A 498 7.45 0.93 -27.01
C SER A 498 5.93 0.95 -27.05
N SER A 499 5.32 1.82 -26.26
CA SER A 499 3.88 2.01 -26.23
C SER A 499 3.51 3.44 -25.88
N ALA A 500 2.31 3.86 -26.28
CA ALA A 500 1.71 5.10 -25.84
C ALA A 500 0.25 4.84 -25.47
N ALA A 501 -0.22 5.49 -24.41
CA ALA A 501 -1.59 5.43 -23.95
C ALA A 501 -2.09 6.83 -23.60
N GLU A 502 -3.33 7.11 -23.95
CA GLU A 502 -3.99 8.40 -23.73
C GLU A 502 -5.29 8.23 -22.95
N TYR A 503 -5.60 9.21 -22.14
CA TYR A 503 -6.86 9.33 -21.43
C TYR A 503 -7.32 10.78 -21.41
N ALA A 504 -8.62 11.01 -21.55
CA ALA A 504 -9.24 12.33 -21.45
C ALA A 504 -10.54 12.29 -20.64
N LEU A 505 -10.78 13.37 -19.91
CA LEU A 505 -12.01 13.59 -19.15
C LEU A 505 -12.47 15.04 -19.35
N GLU A 506 -13.76 15.21 -19.53
CA GLU A 506 -14.44 16.51 -19.59
C GLU A 506 -15.60 16.54 -18.62
N GLY A 507 -15.77 17.61 -17.86
CA GLY A 507 -16.83 17.73 -16.86
C GLY A 507 -17.44 19.11 -16.77
N PHE A 508 -18.78 19.16 -16.65
CA PHE A 508 -19.57 20.35 -16.36
C PHE A 508 -20.23 20.21 -15.01
N PHE A 509 -20.15 21.22 -14.16
CA PHE A 509 -20.70 21.15 -12.82
C PHE A 509 -21.23 22.46 -12.29
N GLY A 510 -22.14 22.35 -11.34
CA GLY A 510 -22.67 23.50 -10.60
C GLY A 510 -22.89 23.14 -9.14
N GLN A 511 -22.78 24.13 -8.26
CA GLN A 511 -23.09 24.03 -6.84
C GLN A 511 -23.83 25.26 -6.37
N VAL A 512 -24.81 25.06 -5.51
CA VAL A 512 -25.49 26.13 -4.75
C VAL A 512 -25.26 25.87 -3.28
N LYS A 513 -24.85 26.92 -2.56
CA LYS A 513 -24.80 26.95 -1.10
C LYS A 513 -25.70 28.04 -0.59
N TYR A 514 -26.43 27.75 0.47
CA TYR A 514 -27.27 28.70 1.15
C TYR A 514 -27.07 28.59 2.65
N ASN A 515 -26.98 29.73 3.30
CA ASN A 515 -27.02 29.77 4.76
C ASN A 515 -27.95 30.88 5.25
N TYR A 516 -28.71 30.59 6.30
CA TYR A 516 -29.54 31.51 7.01
C TYR A 516 -28.96 31.81 8.40
N ASP A 517 -28.59 33.04 8.64
CA ASP A 517 -28.15 33.60 9.92
C ASP A 517 -27.03 32.79 10.59
N GLU A 518 -26.15 32.16 9.77
CA GLU A 518 -25.13 31.24 10.25
C GLU A 518 -25.68 30.10 11.15
N LYS A 519 -26.98 29.80 11.11
CA LYS A 519 -27.67 28.75 11.84
C LYS A 519 -27.96 27.52 10.99
N TYR A 520 -28.57 27.73 9.81
CA TYR A 520 -29.00 26.67 8.90
C TYR A 520 -28.21 26.75 7.61
N TYR A 521 -27.60 25.65 7.21
CA TYR A 521 -26.82 25.58 5.99
C TYR A 521 -27.36 24.50 5.07
N PHE A 522 -27.42 24.79 3.80
CA PHE A 522 -27.82 23.88 2.75
C PHE A 522 -26.83 23.94 1.60
N SER A 523 -26.52 22.82 0.97
CA SER A 523 -25.73 22.73 -0.25
C SER A 523 -26.33 21.71 -1.20
N ALA A 524 -26.28 22.01 -2.50
CA ALA A 524 -26.65 21.09 -3.56
C ALA A 524 -25.63 21.22 -4.71
N SER A 525 -25.26 20.11 -5.31
CA SER A 525 -24.35 20.09 -6.45
C SER A 525 -24.85 19.09 -7.50
N TYR A 526 -24.52 19.40 -8.74
CA TYR A 526 -24.70 18.52 -9.91
C TYR A 526 -23.46 18.58 -10.79
N ARG A 527 -23.04 17.42 -11.30
CA ARG A 527 -21.91 17.30 -12.21
C ARG A 527 -22.19 16.23 -13.26
N ARG A 528 -21.77 16.52 -14.50
CA ARG A 528 -21.84 15.60 -15.62
C ARG A 528 -20.44 15.44 -16.21
N ASP A 529 -19.92 14.20 -16.23
CA ASP A 529 -18.58 13.87 -16.71
C ASP A 529 -18.62 12.93 -17.90
N ALA A 530 -17.72 13.14 -18.86
CA ALA A 530 -17.45 12.25 -19.99
C ALA A 530 -16.05 11.67 -19.87
N SER A 531 -15.92 10.33 -19.96
CA SER A 531 -14.64 9.61 -19.94
C SER A 531 -14.33 8.99 -21.29
N SER A 532 -13.08 9.15 -21.76
CA SER A 532 -12.60 8.51 -23.00
C SER A 532 -12.49 6.98 -22.89
N ARG A 533 -12.57 6.42 -21.67
CA ARG A 533 -12.56 4.97 -21.43
C ARG A 533 -13.81 4.27 -21.90
N PHE A 534 -14.91 4.98 -22.08
CA PHE A 534 -16.20 4.39 -22.46
C PHE A 534 -16.57 4.74 -23.91
N HIS A 535 -17.41 3.88 -24.50
CA HIS A 535 -17.96 4.10 -25.83
C HIS A 535 -18.72 5.45 -25.88
N PRO A 536 -18.73 6.19 -27.01
CA PRO A 536 -19.43 7.47 -27.14
C PRO A 536 -20.84 7.49 -26.58
N ASP A 537 -21.59 6.40 -26.73
CA ASP A 537 -22.98 6.29 -26.28
C ASP A 537 -23.12 6.14 -24.75
N ASN A 538 -22.05 5.67 -24.06
CA ASN A 538 -22.06 5.32 -22.63
C ASN A 538 -21.04 6.12 -21.77
N ARG A 539 -20.37 7.12 -22.39
CA ARG A 539 -19.27 7.86 -21.72
C ARG A 539 -19.71 8.90 -20.69
N TRP A 540 -20.96 9.37 -20.76
CA TRP A 540 -21.46 10.40 -19.90
C TRP A 540 -22.06 9.80 -18.61
N GLY A 541 -21.61 10.32 -17.46
CA GLY A 541 -22.11 9.99 -16.13
C GLY A 541 -22.67 11.23 -15.44
N ASP A 542 -23.80 11.09 -14.76
CA ASP A 542 -24.47 12.15 -14.01
C ASP A 542 -24.35 11.88 -12.51
N PHE A 543 -23.85 12.88 -11.76
CA PHE A 543 -23.58 12.79 -10.33
C PHE A 543 -24.13 14.02 -9.61
N TRP A 544 -24.65 13.83 -8.40
CA TRP A 544 -25.25 14.91 -7.63
C TRP A 544 -25.10 14.69 -6.14
N SER A 545 -25.20 15.77 -5.37
CA SER A 545 -25.26 15.68 -3.92
C SER A 545 -26.11 16.77 -3.31
N VAL A 546 -26.63 16.48 -2.11
CA VAL A 546 -27.28 17.44 -1.23
C VAL A 546 -26.72 17.31 0.17
N GLY A 547 -26.58 18.41 0.88
CA GLY A 547 -26.13 18.44 2.26
C GLY A 547 -26.86 19.52 3.05
N ALA A 548 -27.13 19.24 4.33
CA ALA A 548 -27.70 20.19 5.25
C ALA A 548 -26.97 20.15 6.60
N SER A 549 -26.88 21.29 7.26
CA SER A 549 -26.41 21.32 8.64
C SER A 549 -27.10 22.42 9.45
N TRP A 550 -27.21 22.17 10.76
CA TRP A 550 -27.86 23.01 11.73
C TRP A 550 -26.92 23.27 12.92
N ARG A 551 -26.58 24.52 13.17
CA ARG A 551 -25.82 24.94 14.36
C ARG A 551 -26.79 25.17 15.52
N VAL A 552 -27.01 24.13 16.29
CA VAL A 552 -27.97 24.10 17.41
C VAL A 552 -27.61 25.11 18.50
N ASN A 553 -26.31 25.30 18.76
CA ASN A 553 -25.82 26.26 19.77
C ASN A 553 -26.15 27.73 19.45
N LYS A 554 -26.57 28.05 18.22
CA LYS A 554 -26.98 29.42 17.81
C LYS A 554 -28.46 29.70 18.06
N GLU A 555 -29.21 28.70 18.55
CA GLU A 555 -30.64 28.88 18.85
C GLU A 555 -30.88 29.48 20.21
N ASP A 556 -31.94 30.28 20.37
CA ASP A 556 -32.25 31.01 21.59
C ASP A 556 -32.44 30.07 22.80
N PHE A 557 -33.00 28.84 22.54
CA PHE A 557 -33.19 27.85 23.62
C PHE A 557 -31.86 27.27 24.15
N MET A 558 -30.74 27.45 23.44
CA MET A 558 -29.40 27.04 23.85
C MET A 558 -28.62 28.14 24.57
N ALA A 559 -29.13 29.35 24.62
CA ALA A 559 -28.42 30.50 25.21
C ALA A 559 -27.96 30.29 26.66
N ALA A 560 -28.69 29.49 27.45
CA ALA A 560 -28.33 29.13 28.83
C ALA A 560 -27.22 28.04 28.91
N ALA A 561 -26.95 27.31 27.84
CA ALA A 561 -25.97 26.22 27.81
C ALA A 561 -24.57 26.73 27.40
N THR A 562 -24.04 27.66 28.18
CA THR A 562 -22.75 28.35 27.88
C THR A 562 -21.53 27.39 27.82
N TRP A 563 -21.65 26.19 28.34
CA TRP A 563 -20.62 25.14 28.28
C TRP A 563 -20.55 24.45 26.92
N ILE A 564 -21.55 24.64 26.06
CA ILE A 564 -21.59 24.20 24.67
C ILE A 564 -21.16 25.37 23.79
N GLU A 565 -19.91 25.46 23.43
CA GLU A 565 -19.41 26.52 22.54
C GLU A 565 -19.86 26.31 21.10
N ASP A 566 -19.94 25.05 20.67
CA ASP A 566 -20.46 24.69 19.36
C ASP A 566 -21.14 23.31 19.39
N LEU A 567 -22.27 23.23 18.70
CA LEU A 567 -23.00 21.99 18.48
C LEU A 567 -23.67 22.05 17.12
N LYS A 568 -23.22 21.20 16.21
CA LYS A 568 -23.66 21.18 14.82
C LYS A 568 -24.12 19.77 14.44
N LEU A 569 -25.34 19.66 13.97
CA LEU A 569 -25.88 18.47 13.31
C LEU A 569 -25.68 18.61 11.81
N LYS A 570 -25.31 17.55 11.13
CA LYS A 570 -25.14 17.55 9.67
C LYS A 570 -25.60 16.24 9.06
N ALA A 571 -26.11 16.33 7.83
CA ALA A 571 -26.43 15.15 7.02
C ALA A 571 -26.19 15.45 5.54
N SER A 572 -25.74 14.46 4.79
CA SER A 572 -25.53 14.54 3.36
C SER A 572 -25.91 13.25 2.65
N PHE A 573 -26.32 13.39 1.40
CA PHE A 573 -26.55 12.26 0.49
C PHE A 573 -26.14 12.65 -0.93
N GLY A 574 -25.60 11.69 -1.71
CA GLY A 574 -25.27 11.95 -3.09
C GLY A 574 -24.68 10.76 -3.81
N THR A 575 -24.45 10.95 -5.10
CA THR A 575 -23.94 9.94 -6.03
C THR A 575 -22.57 10.34 -6.56
N GLN A 576 -21.74 9.34 -6.82
CA GLN A 576 -20.41 9.51 -7.41
C GLN A 576 -20.13 8.36 -8.38
N GLY A 577 -19.22 8.59 -9.34
CA GLY A 577 -18.79 7.59 -10.31
C GLY A 577 -17.31 7.20 -10.16
N ASN A 578 -16.94 6.08 -10.78
CA ASN A 578 -15.55 5.66 -10.93
C ASN A 578 -15.38 5.03 -12.32
N ASP A 579 -14.38 5.48 -13.07
CA ASP A 579 -14.04 4.96 -14.41
C ASP A 579 -12.66 4.35 -14.44
N ASN A 580 -11.94 4.35 -13.32
CA ASN A 580 -10.50 4.11 -13.27
C ASN A 580 -10.17 2.62 -13.30
N ILE A 581 -10.16 2.03 -14.50
CA ILE A 581 -9.65 0.69 -14.81
C ILE A 581 -8.33 0.81 -15.58
N VAL A 582 -7.55 -0.26 -15.55
CA VAL A 582 -6.20 -0.30 -16.15
C VAL A 582 -6.24 -0.08 -17.66
N ASN A 583 -7.27 -0.59 -18.37
CA ASN A 583 -7.39 -0.44 -19.80
C ASN A 583 -8.05 0.89 -20.17
N ASN A 584 -7.38 1.73 -20.95
CA ASN A 584 -7.93 3.02 -21.40
C ASN A 584 -8.95 2.92 -22.56
N GLN A 585 -9.12 1.73 -23.16
CA GLN A 585 -10.09 1.49 -24.25
C GLN A 585 -10.79 0.14 -24.08
N PRO A 586 -11.43 -0.15 -22.94
CA PRO A 586 -12.03 -1.46 -22.65
C PRO A 586 -13.25 -1.78 -23.53
N TYR A 587 -13.75 -0.82 -24.29
CA TYR A 587 -14.86 -1.01 -25.23
C TYR A 587 -14.42 -1.48 -26.63
N LYS A 588 -13.08 -1.51 -26.91
CA LYS A 588 -12.51 -1.95 -28.20
C LYS A 588 -11.84 -3.30 -28.09
N ASP A 589 -12.01 -4.11 -29.13
CA ASP A 589 -11.17 -5.28 -29.33
C ASP A 589 -9.71 -4.87 -29.55
N GLN A 590 -8.78 -5.56 -28.91
CA GLN A 590 -7.35 -5.23 -28.99
C GLN A 590 -6.55 -6.43 -29.48
N TYR A 591 -5.52 -6.13 -30.26
CA TYR A 591 -4.66 -7.11 -30.91
C TYR A 591 -3.20 -6.76 -30.63
N LYS A 592 -2.36 -7.80 -30.56
CA LYS A 592 -0.91 -7.69 -30.44
C LYS A 592 -0.26 -8.23 -31.70
N VAL A 593 0.70 -7.53 -32.21
CA VAL A 593 1.60 -8.04 -33.26
C VAL A 593 2.55 -9.05 -32.63
N VAL A 594 2.66 -10.23 -33.18
CA VAL A 594 3.58 -11.28 -32.76
C VAL A 594 4.42 -11.73 -33.95
N SER A 595 5.64 -12.18 -33.68
CA SER A 595 6.47 -12.81 -34.69
C SER A 595 6.09 -14.29 -34.81
N ASN A 596 5.82 -14.74 -36.03
CA ASN A 596 5.64 -16.13 -36.39
C ASN A 596 6.73 -16.51 -37.38
N ASP A 597 7.88 -16.97 -36.86
CA ASP A 597 9.07 -17.31 -37.62
C ASP A 597 9.53 -16.16 -38.56
N GLY A 598 9.55 -14.94 -38.02
CA GLY A 598 9.90 -13.73 -38.77
C GLY A 598 8.77 -13.09 -39.59
N ALA A 599 7.64 -13.76 -39.80
CA ALA A 599 6.44 -13.20 -40.40
C ALA A 599 5.57 -12.45 -39.38
N ILE A 600 4.84 -11.46 -39.82
CA ILE A 600 3.89 -10.73 -38.98
C ILE A 600 2.68 -11.62 -38.69
N GLY A 601 2.46 -11.94 -37.41
CA GLY A 601 1.22 -12.53 -36.91
C GLY A 601 0.42 -11.51 -36.10
N ILE A 602 -0.90 -11.69 -36.03
CA ILE A 602 -1.81 -10.90 -35.19
C ILE A 602 -2.45 -11.82 -34.16
N GLN A 603 -2.24 -11.51 -32.88
CA GLN A 603 -2.86 -12.21 -31.77
C GLN A 603 -3.94 -11.34 -31.13
N TYR A 604 -5.15 -11.88 -31.00
CA TYR A 604 -6.23 -11.24 -30.26
C TYR A 604 -5.93 -11.30 -28.76
N THR A 605 -5.89 -10.14 -28.08
CA THR A 605 -5.42 -10.04 -26.69
C THR A 605 -6.48 -9.57 -25.73
N PHE A 606 -7.50 -8.85 -26.20
CA PHE A 606 -8.54 -8.29 -25.34
C PHE A 606 -9.86 -8.18 -26.11
N ARG A 607 -10.94 -8.65 -25.46
CA ARG A 607 -12.30 -8.52 -25.96
C ARG A 607 -12.93 -7.23 -25.45
N GLY A 608 -13.33 -6.37 -26.37
CA GLY A 608 -14.02 -5.13 -26.06
C GLY A 608 -15.46 -5.34 -25.62
N ASN A 609 -15.94 -4.47 -24.72
CA ASN A 609 -17.33 -4.39 -24.33
C ASN A 609 -17.85 -2.96 -24.52
N LYS A 610 -18.71 -2.74 -25.52
CA LYS A 610 -19.28 -1.42 -25.83
C LYS A 610 -20.25 -0.92 -24.74
N ASP A 611 -20.83 -1.84 -23.97
CA ASP A 611 -21.84 -1.51 -22.95
C ASP A 611 -21.22 -1.09 -21.63
N ILE A 612 -19.88 -1.18 -21.49
CA ILE A 612 -19.19 -0.77 -20.25
C ILE A 612 -19.40 0.72 -19.97
N THR A 613 -19.71 1.02 -18.73
CA THR A 613 -19.98 2.39 -18.24
C THR A 613 -19.46 2.58 -16.81
N TRP A 614 -19.79 3.72 -16.23
CA TRP A 614 -19.39 4.14 -14.89
C TRP A 614 -19.82 3.15 -13.80
N GLU A 615 -18.91 2.81 -12.93
CA GLU A 615 -19.22 2.29 -11.59
C GLU A 615 -19.81 3.44 -10.77
N LYS A 616 -20.93 3.21 -10.05
CA LYS A 616 -21.66 4.25 -9.32
C LYS A 616 -21.73 3.94 -7.84
N SER A 617 -21.67 4.97 -6.99
CA SER A 617 -21.85 4.81 -5.56
C SER A 617 -22.83 5.85 -5.00
N ASN A 618 -23.71 5.41 -4.09
CA ASN A 618 -24.53 6.27 -3.23
C ASN A 618 -23.86 6.38 -1.86
N ASN A 619 -23.70 7.60 -1.39
CA ASN A 619 -23.10 7.89 -0.11
C ASN A 619 -24.12 8.65 0.77
N PHE A 620 -24.45 8.09 1.92
CA PHE A 620 -25.19 8.73 2.99
C PHE A 620 -24.27 8.97 4.18
N ASN A 621 -24.33 10.17 4.75
CA ASN A 621 -23.59 10.55 5.94
C ASN A 621 -24.48 11.35 6.88
N ALA A 622 -24.38 11.09 8.19
CA ALA A 622 -25.02 11.88 9.23
C ALA A 622 -24.10 11.98 10.45
N GLY A 623 -24.01 13.16 11.04
CA GLY A 623 -23.05 13.36 12.14
C GLY A 623 -23.32 14.53 13.02
N VAL A 624 -22.58 14.55 14.13
CA VAL A 624 -22.59 15.60 15.15
C VAL A 624 -21.16 16.10 15.33
N GLU A 625 -20.96 17.40 15.19
CA GLU A 625 -19.71 18.10 15.56
C GLU A 625 -19.98 18.94 16.82
N PHE A 626 -19.03 18.92 17.75
CA PHE A 626 -19.20 19.64 19.01
C PHE A 626 -17.90 20.22 19.55
N ASN A 627 -18.05 21.29 20.34
CA ASN A 627 -17.00 21.87 21.18
C ASN A 627 -17.60 22.19 22.56
N LEU A 628 -17.11 21.50 23.58
CA LEU A 628 -17.64 21.57 24.92
C LEU A 628 -16.59 22.08 25.90
N TRP A 629 -17.01 23.00 26.80
CA TRP A 629 -16.15 23.62 27.84
C TRP A 629 -14.86 24.27 27.30
N GLY A 630 -14.76 24.57 26.00
CA GLY A 630 -13.55 25.04 25.34
C GLY A 630 -12.37 24.07 25.40
N LYS A 631 -12.61 22.81 25.76
CA LYS A 631 -11.58 21.79 25.98
C LYS A 631 -11.80 20.52 25.19
N LEU A 632 -13.03 20.03 25.09
CA LEU A 632 -13.37 18.82 24.39
C LEU A 632 -14.03 19.17 23.06
N SER A 633 -13.36 18.87 21.97
CA SER A 633 -13.96 18.96 20.63
C SER A 633 -14.00 17.59 19.98
N GLY A 634 -14.98 17.36 19.16
CA GLY A 634 -15.13 16.08 18.50
C GLY A 634 -16.12 16.07 17.35
N ASN A 635 -16.12 14.93 16.68
CA ASN A 635 -16.99 14.61 15.57
C ASN A 635 -17.37 13.12 15.66
N ILE A 636 -18.66 12.83 15.57
CA ILE A 636 -19.18 11.46 15.51
C ILE A 636 -20.05 11.38 14.25
N GLU A 637 -19.71 10.47 13.35
CA GLU A 637 -20.39 10.32 12.07
C GLU A 637 -20.79 8.87 11.80
N TYR A 638 -22.00 8.67 11.29
CA TYR A 638 -22.41 7.43 10.64
C TYR A 638 -22.31 7.62 9.12
N PHE A 639 -21.77 6.64 8.43
CA PHE A 639 -21.71 6.62 6.98
C PHE A 639 -22.23 5.31 6.40
N ARG A 640 -22.78 5.39 5.18
CA ARG A 640 -23.16 4.24 4.36
C ARG A 640 -22.88 4.53 2.90
N LYS A 641 -21.94 3.77 2.33
CA LYS A 641 -21.57 3.81 0.91
C LYS A 641 -22.02 2.52 0.25
N THR A 642 -22.90 2.60 -0.75
CA THR A 642 -23.31 1.46 -1.58
C THR A 642 -22.83 1.69 -2.99
N THR A 643 -22.00 0.79 -3.51
CA THR A 643 -21.48 0.81 -4.89
C THR A 643 -22.20 -0.26 -5.69
N TRP A 644 -22.70 0.10 -6.86
CA TRP A 644 -23.33 -0.80 -7.83
C TRP A 644 -22.73 -0.62 -9.20
N ASP A 645 -23.05 -1.53 -10.12
CA ASP A 645 -22.42 -1.59 -11.44
C ASP A 645 -20.90 -1.65 -11.33
N LEU A 646 -20.38 -2.45 -10.36
CA LEU A 646 -18.95 -2.60 -10.13
C LEU A 646 -18.24 -3.00 -11.42
N LEU A 647 -17.16 -2.32 -11.75
CA LEU A 647 -16.30 -2.67 -12.87
C LEU A 647 -15.58 -3.99 -12.54
N TYR A 648 -16.02 -5.06 -13.19
CA TYR A 648 -15.57 -6.42 -12.92
C TYR A 648 -14.81 -7.00 -14.12
N SER A 649 -13.59 -7.46 -13.86
CA SER A 649 -12.80 -8.24 -14.82
C SER A 649 -13.25 -9.70 -14.76
N LYS A 650 -14.16 -10.07 -15.67
CA LYS A 650 -14.77 -11.39 -15.74
C LYS A 650 -13.86 -12.34 -16.50
N PRO A 651 -13.44 -13.47 -15.89
CA PRO A 651 -12.71 -14.50 -16.60
C PRO A 651 -13.61 -15.22 -17.62
N LEU A 652 -13.07 -15.43 -18.82
CA LEU A 652 -13.73 -16.15 -19.90
C LEU A 652 -13.31 -17.63 -19.90
N PRO A 653 -14.21 -18.57 -20.25
CA PRO A 653 -13.87 -19.98 -20.39
C PRO A 653 -12.81 -20.19 -21.47
N PRO A 654 -11.76 -21.01 -21.24
CA PRO A 654 -10.74 -21.33 -22.26
C PRO A 654 -11.30 -21.93 -23.56
N SER A 655 -12.47 -22.57 -23.47
CA SER A 655 -13.18 -23.12 -24.64
C SER A 655 -13.63 -22.09 -25.68
N GLN A 656 -13.64 -20.81 -25.32
CA GLN A 656 -13.95 -19.71 -26.25
C GLN A 656 -12.76 -19.31 -27.12
N GLY A 657 -11.56 -19.87 -26.89
CA GLY A 657 -10.35 -19.60 -27.66
C GLY A 657 -9.90 -18.13 -27.59
N MET A 658 -10.29 -17.39 -26.56
CA MET A 658 -10.17 -15.95 -26.41
C MET A 658 -9.27 -15.59 -25.25
N PRO A 659 -8.76 -14.35 -25.20
CA PRO A 659 -8.04 -13.86 -24.03
C PRO A 659 -8.85 -13.99 -22.75
N ALA A 660 -8.13 -14.02 -21.63
CA ALA A 660 -8.61 -14.48 -20.34
C ALA A 660 -9.81 -13.73 -19.75
N ASN A 661 -10.01 -12.43 -20.10
CA ASN A 661 -11.00 -11.61 -19.39
C ASN A 661 -11.74 -10.64 -20.33
N ILE A 662 -12.95 -10.24 -19.90
CA ILE A 662 -13.72 -9.11 -20.40
C ILE A 662 -14.11 -8.22 -19.22
N TYR A 663 -14.18 -6.90 -19.41
CA TYR A 663 -14.74 -6.00 -18.39
C TYR A 663 -16.25 -5.86 -18.58
N GLU A 664 -16.99 -5.94 -17.48
CA GLU A 664 -18.44 -5.69 -17.44
C GLU A 664 -18.82 -4.94 -16.16
N ASN A 665 -19.96 -4.25 -16.18
CA ASN A 665 -20.56 -3.69 -14.98
C ASN A 665 -21.41 -4.77 -14.32
N SER A 666 -21.06 -5.17 -13.09
CA SER A 666 -21.72 -6.29 -12.41
C SER A 666 -21.45 -6.17 -10.92
N MET A 667 -22.29 -6.80 -10.10
CA MET A 667 -22.20 -6.85 -8.64
C MET A 667 -22.59 -5.53 -7.94
N ARG A 668 -22.88 -5.70 -6.64
CA ARG A 668 -23.17 -4.59 -5.71
C ARG A 668 -22.53 -4.85 -4.36
N MET A 669 -21.96 -3.79 -3.75
CA MET A 669 -21.26 -3.87 -2.48
C MET A 669 -21.62 -2.69 -1.58
N ARG A 670 -21.58 -2.87 -0.27
CA ARG A 670 -21.84 -1.84 0.72
C ARG A 670 -20.71 -1.77 1.76
N ASN A 671 -20.29 -0.56 2.09
CA ASN A 671 -19.54 -0.23 3.29
C ASN A 671 -20.38 0.67 4.18
N GLN A 672 -20.51 0.36 5.45
CA GLN A 672 -21.22 1.20 6.42
C GLN A 672 -20.53 1.14 7.77
N GLY A 673 -20.53 2.26 8.51
CA GLY A 673 -19.81 2.33 9.75
C GLY A 673 -20.00 3.60 10.54
N VAL A 674 -19.23 3.70 11.62
CA VAL A 674 -19.18 4.87 12.50
C VAL A 674 -17.75 5.35 12.62
N GLU A 675 -17.57 6.66 12.52
CA GLU A 675 -16.31 7.36 12.73
C GLU A 675 -16.42 8.24 13.98
N ILE A 676 -15.37 8.27 14.78
CA ILE A 676 -15.25 9.09 15.98
C ILE A 676 -13.91 9.82 15.94
N GLU A 677 -13.93 11.13 16.07
CA GLU A 677 -12.74 11.95 16.31
C GLU A 677 -12.96 12.77 17.58
N LEU A 678 -12.05 12.65 18.53
CA LEU A 678 -12.07 13.38 19.79
C LEU A 678 -10.74 14.07 20.00
N ASN A 679 -10.78 15.30 20.49
CA ASN A 679 -9.61 16.10 20.85
C ASN A 679 -9.88 16.76 22.19
N TYR A 680 -8.99 16.56 23.17
CA TYR A 680 -9.16 17.07 24.51
C TYR A 680 -7.92 17.79 25.00
N ASP A 681 -8.09 19.08 25.36
CA ASP A 681 -7.06 19.91 26.00
C ASP A 681 -7.10 19.66 27.52
N ILE A 682 -6.22 18.76 28.00
CA ILE A 682 -6.10 18.44 29.44
C ILE A 682 -5.65 19.71 30.19
N PHE A 683 -4.59 20.35 29.66
CA PHE A 683 -4.09 21.63 30.16
C PHE A 683 -3.80 22.57 29.02
N ARG A 684 -4.21 23.84 29.18
CA ARG A 684 -3.96 24.92 28.23
C ARG A 684 -3.56 26.19 29.01
N ARG A 685 -2.27 26.30 29.42
CA ARG A 685 -1.69 27.45 30.10
C ARG A 685 -0.55 28.01 29.25
N ASN A 686 -0.14 29.27 29.46
CA ASN A 686 0.87 29.95 28.65
C ASN A 686 2.18 29.18 28.48
N ASN A 687 2.64 28.47 29.51
CA ASN A 687 3.92 27.76 29.51
C ASN A 687 3.76 26.25 29.57
N PHE A 688 2.53 25.73 29.56
CA PHE A 688 2.25 24.28 29.61
C PHE A 688 0.96 23.97 28.88
N LYS A 689 1.08 23.14 27.84
CA LYS A 689 -0.05 22.62 27.08
C LYS A 689 0.05 21.11 27.06
N TRP A 690 -1.06 20.43 27.32
CA TRP A 690 -1.19 19.00 27.16
C TRP A 690 -2.50 18.68 26.47
N ASN A 691 -2.37 18.13 25.27
CA ASN A 691 -3.48 17.74 24.42
C ASN A 691 -3.42 16.23 24.14
N VAL A 692 -4.57 15.59 24.07
CA VAL A 692 -4.73 14.21 23.65
C VAL A 692 -5.79 14.15 22.55
N ALA A 693 -5.57 13.31 21.55
CA ALA A 693 -6.54 13.09 20.49
C ALA A 693 -6.73 11.60 20.25
N LEU A 694 -7.95 11.20 19.95
CA LEU A 694 -8.35 9.84 19.60
C LEU A 694 -9.17 9.89 18.31
N ASN A 695 -8.88 9.01 17.38
CA ASN A 695 -9.80 8.72 16.29
C ASN A 695 -10.03 7.22 16.18
N ALA A 696 -11.23 6.84 15.75
CA ALA A 696 -11.66 5.47 15.62
C ALA A 696 -12.62 5.33 14.45
N THR A 697 -12.49 4.26 13.69
CA THR A 697 -13.39 3.90 12.60
C THR A 697 -13.76 2.44 12.71
N TYR A 698 -15.05 2.18 12.94
CA TYR A 698 -15.65 0.87 12.81
C TYR A 698 -16.41 0.79 11.51
N TYR A 699 -16.18 -0.23 10.68
CA TYR A 699 -16.98 -0.42 9.48
C TYR A 699 -17.14 -1.89 9.10
N LYS A 700 -18.21 -2.17 8.37
CA LYS A 700 -18.52 -3.48 7.81
C LYS A 700 -18.64 -3.39 6.29
N ASN A 701 -17.91 -4.28 5.60
CA ASN A 701 -18.00 -4.49 4.16
C ASN A 701 -18.93 -5.68 3.87
N GLU A 702 -19.80 -5.59 2.85
CA GLU A 702 -20.78 -6.62 2.53
C GLU A 702 -21.08 -6.63 1.03
N LEU A 703 -21.04 -7.81 0.40
CA LEU A 703 -21.57 -8.04 -0.94
C LEU A 703 -23.09 -8.12 -0.90
N LEU A 704 -23.77 -7.37 -1.77
CA LEU A 704 -25.24 -7.34 -1.86
C LEU A 704 -25.76 -8.08 -3.08
N GLU A 705 -24.96 -8.20 -4.13
CA GLU A 705 -25.34 -8.82 -5.40
C GLU A 705 -24.11 -9.42 -6.06
N LEU A 706 -24.28 -10.58 -6.70
CA LEU A 706 -23.26 -11.30 -7.44
C LEU A 706 -23.55 -11.25 -8.94
N PRO A 707 -22.56 -11.53 -9.82
CA PRO A 707 -22.80 -11.62 -11.26
C PRO A 707 -23.87 -12.70 -11.56
N SER A 708 -24.76 -12.41 -12.50
CA SER A 708 -25.88 -13.29 -12.82
C SER A 708 -25.47 -14.64 -13.42
N ASP A 709 -24.26 -14.71 -14.00
CA ASP A 709 -23.68 -15.92 -14.59
C ASP A 709 -22.86 -16.75 -13.59
N ARG A 710 -22.86 -16.37 -12.30
CA ARG A 710 -22.18 -17.09 -11.21
C ARG A 710 -23.19 -17.74 -10.28
N PRO A 711 -22.81 -18.83 -9.58
CA PRO A 711 -23.65 -19.43 -8.55
C PRO A 711 -24.06 -18.37 -7.52
N GLN A 712 -25.37 -18.25 -7.27
CA GLN A 712 -25.88 -17.24 -6.34
C GLN A 712 -25.66 -17.62 -4.87
N GLU A 713 -25.43 -18.90 -4.58
CA GLU A 713 -24.98 -19.41 -3.29
C GLU A 713 -23.53 -19.01 -2.97
N GLY A 714 -22.78 -18.53 -3.97
CA GLY A 714 -21.40 -18.08 -3.89
C GLY A 714 -20.41 -18.95 -4.65
N TRP A 715 -19.18 -18.47 -4.81
CA TRP A 715 -18.09 -19.22 -5.44
C TRP A 715 -16.72 -18.88 -4.85
N ALA A 716 -15.80 -19.83 -4.94
CA ALA A 716 -14.41 -19.65 -4.53
C ALA A 716 -13.59 -18.88 -5.58
N THR A 717 -12.76 -17.97 -5.13
CA THR A 717 -11.75 -17.26 -5.92
C THR A 717 -10.43 -17.24 -5.13
N GLY A 718 -9.51 -18.15 -5.47
CA GLY A 718 -8.29 -18.34 -4.70
C GLY A 718 -8.59 -18.76 -3.26
N LYS A 719 -8.16 -17.95 -2.30
CA LYS A 719 -8.39 -18.17 -0.86
C LYS A 719 -9.65 -17.47 -0.31
N TYR A 720 -10.50 -16.93 -1.18
CA TYR A 720 -11.71 -16.22 -0.77
C TYR A 720 -12.98 -16.88 -1.32
N TYR A 721 -14.07 -16.76 -0.60
CA TYR A 721 -15.41 -17.17 -1.02
C TYR A 721 -16.31 -15.92 -1.13
N ARG A 722 -16.80 -15.67 -2.33
CA ARG A 722 -17.69 -14.54 -2.62
C ARG A 722 -19.13 -14.98 -2.49
N LYS A 723 -19.86 -14.35 -1.57
CA LYS A 723 -21.24 -14.68 -1.25
C LYS A 723 -22.01 -13.44 -0.80
N VAL A 724 -23.28 -13.35 -1.16
CA VAL A 724 -24.16 -12.29 -0.68
C VAL A 724 -24.24 -12.31 0.86
N GLY A 725 -24.17 -11.13 1.49
CA GLY A 725 -24.19 -10.98 2.96
C GLY A 725 -22.82 -11.17 3.63
N LYS A 726 -21.77 -11.52 2.88
CA LYS A 726 -20.40 -11.68 3.40
C LYS A 726 -19.48 -10.57 2.89
N PRO A 727 -18.32 -10.33 3.56
CA PRO A 727 -17.30 -9.41 3.05
C PRO A 727 -16.77 -9.84 1.68
N LEU A 728 -16.30 -8.86 0.88
CA LEU A 728 -15.65 -9.13 -0.42
C LEU A 728 -14.50 -10.14 -0.31
N PHE A 729 -13.76 -10.10 0.79
CA PHE A 729 -12.63 -10.97 1.10
C PHE A 729 -12.97 -11.84 2.32
N ASN A 730 -13.88 -12.81 2.15
CA ASN A 730 -14.17 -13.82 3.15
C ASN A 730 -13.27 -15.03 2.90
N TYR A 731 -12.39 -15.39 3.84
CA TYR A 731 -11.46 -16.50 3.68
C TYR A 731 -12.19 -17.84 3.51
N TYR A 732 -11.64 -18.65 2.61
CA TYR A 732 -12.14 -19.96 2.25
C TYR A 732 -10.99 -20.96 2.15
N ASP A 733 -10.87 -21.82 3.16
CA ASP A 733 -9.75 -22.78 3.22
C ASP A 733 -10.14 -24.03 4.02
N TYR A 734 -9.21 -25.00 4.11
CA TYR A 734 -9.37 -26.17 4.93
C TYR A 734 -9.36 -25.82 6.42
N LYS A 735 -10.17 -26.54 7.22
CA LYS A 735 -10.13 -26.42 8.68
C LYS A 735 -9.30 -27.53 9.28
N PHE A 736 -8.27 -27.15 10.03
CA PHE A 736 -7.48 -28.07 10.81
C PHE A 736 -8.33 -28.64 11.97
N ALA A 737 -8.23 -29.96 12.18
CA ALA A 737 -9.02 -30.67 13.18
C ALA A 737 -8.17 -31.15 14.39
N GLY A 738 -6.85 -30.95 14.33
CA GLY A 738 -5.90 -31.38 15.36
C GLY A 738 -4.86 -32.35 14.80
N VAL A 739 -4.12 -32.94 15.69
CA VAL A 739 -3.10 -33.98 15.40
C VAL A 739 -3.60 -35.31 15.93
N ASP A 740 -3.43 -36.37 15.15
CA ASP A 740 -3.73 -37.72 15.58
C ASP A 740 -2.75 -38.13 16.69
N PRO A 741 -3.23 -38.40 17.93
CA PRO A 741 -2.35 -38.73 19.05
C PRO A 741 -1.64 -40.08 18.89
N ASP A 742 -2.07 -40.96 17.99
CA ASP A 742 -1.51 -42.25 17.82
C ASP A 742 -0.36 -42.30 16.79
N ASN A 743 -0.41 -41.45 15.77
CA ASN A 743 0.59 -41.45 14.71
C ASN A 743 1.17 -40.09 14.35
N GLY A 744 0.62 -38.99 14.91
CA GLY A 744 1.08 -37.62 14.67
C GLY A 744 0.62 -36.97 13.38
N ASP A 745 -0.28 -37.62 12.60
CA ASP A 745 -0.78 -37.05 11.37
C ASP A 745 -1.61 -35.77 11.60
N ALA A 746 -1.46 -34.81 10.70
CA ALA A 746 -2.36 -33.67 10.65
C ALA A 746 -3.76 -34.09 10.22
N LEU A 747 -4.78 -33.73 10.97
CA LEU A 747 -6.18 -34.02 10.69
C LEU A 747 -6.90 -32.79 10.18
N TYR A 748 -7.77 -33.00 9.19
CA TYR A 748 -8.60 -31.96 8.56
C TYR A 748 -10.06 -32.37 8.58
N TRP A 749 -10.96 -31.40 8.68
CA TRP A 749 -12.38 -31.66 8.56
C TRP A 749 -12.79 -31.94 7.12
N ALA A 750 -13.62 -32.97 6.91
CA ALA A 750 -14.24 -33.31 5.65
C ALA A 750 -15.75 -33.54 5.86
N ASP A 751 -16.57 -33.07 4.93
CA ASP A 751 -18.00 -33.33 4.95
C ASP A 751 -18.29 -34.77 4.47
N GLU A 752 -19.13 -35.48 5.20
CA GLU A 752 -19.74 -36.71 4.77
C GLU A 752 -21.02 -36.42 4.00
N LYS A 753 -21.14 -36.97 2.81
CA LYS A 753 -22.30 -36.76 1.92
C LYS A 753 -23.03 -38.03 1.67
N ASP A 754 -24.37 -37.94 1.57
CA ASP A 754 -25.21 -39.04 1.06
C ASP A 754 -25.08 -39.21 -0.47
N GLU A 755 -25.76 -40.20 -1.02
CA GLU A 755 -25.76 -40.49 -2.48
C GLU A 755 -26.34 -39.32 -3.32
N ALA A 756 -27.16 -38.47 -2.71
CA ALA A 756 -27.73 -37.27 -3.32
C ALA A 756 -26.81 -36.02 -3.22
N GLY A 757 -25.67 -36.15 -2.51
CA GLY A 757 -24.70 -35.09 -2.33
C GLY A 757 -24.96 -34.16 -1.13
N ASN A 758 -25.98 -34.45 -0.31
CA ASN A 758 -26.28 -33.65 0.90
C ASN A 758 -25.27 -33.98 2.02
N VAL A 759 -24.88 -32.96 2.77
CA VAL A 759 -24.00 -33.15 3.93
C VAL A 759 -24.80 -33.78 5.08
N ILE A 760 -24.41 -34.99 5.49
CA ILE A 760 -25.05 -35.75 6.57
C ILE A 760 -24.22 -35.81 7.85
N GLY A 761 -22.93 -35.42 7.78
CA GLY A 761 -22.02 -35.42 8.92
C GLY A 761 -20.68 -34.81 8.59
N ARG A 762 -19.75 -34.90 9.54
CA ARG A 762 -18.35 -34.51 9.37
C ARG A 762 -17.44 -35.59 9.94
N LYS A 763 -16.34 -35.82 9.27
CA LYS A 763 -15.26 -36.71 9.71
C LYS A 763 -13.91 -36.01 9.61
N THR A 764 -12.91 -36.55 10.24
CA THR A 764 -11.53 -36.15 10.07
C THR A 764 -10.84 -36.99 9.00
N VAL A 765 -9.95 -36.36 8.23
CA VAL A 765 -9.11 -36.99 7.22
C VAL A 765 -7.68 -36.45 7.37
N ASN A 766 -6.69 -37.25 7.02
CA ASN A 766 -5.27 -36.90 7.13
C ASN A 766 -4.64 -36.33 5.83
N LYS A 767 -5.46 -36.07 4.81
CA LYS A 767 -4.99 -35.48 3.53
C LYS A 767 -5.90 -34.33 3.12
N THR A 768 -5.31 -33.22 2.73
CA THR A 768 -6.05 -32.05 2.23
C THR A 768 -6.83 -32.33 0.96
N SER A 769 -6.39 -33.30 0.11
CA SER A 769 -7.12 -33.72 -1.08
C SER A 769 -8.46 -34.39 -0.77
N LEU A 770 -8.64 -34.91 0.44
CA LEU A 770 -9.88 -35.55 0.93
C LEU A 770 -10.71 -34.58 1.80
N ALA A 771 -10.14 -33.48 2.20
CA ALA A 771 -10.77 -32.50 3.11
C ALA A 771 -11.71 -31.56 2.36
N THR A 772 -12.68 -31.00 3.08
CA THR A 772 -13.60 -29.98 2.59
C THR A 772 -13.07 -28.59 2.93
N ARG A 773 -13.11 -27.66 1.96
CA ARG A 773 -12.86 -26.24 2.22
C ARG A 773 -14.11 -25.57 2.76
N TYR A 774 -13.96 -24.70 3.73
CA TYR A 774 -15.04 -24.03 4.43
C TYR A 774 -14.90 -22.51 4.36
N GLU A 775 -16.02 -21.80 4.40
CA GLU A 775 -16.04 -20.38 4.75
C GLU A 775 -15.56 -20.25 6.20
N LEU A 776 -14.50 -19.44 6.42
CA LEU A 776 -13.91 -19.28 7.75
C LEU A 776 -14.57 -18.16 8.55
N ASP A 777 -15.41 -17.35 7.90
CA ASP A 777 -16.00 -16.12 8.46
C ASP A 777 -14.96 -15.14 9.00
N LYS A 778 -13.80 -15.11 8.33
CA LYS A 778 -12.65 -14.26 8.61
C LYS A 778 -12.33 -13.44 7.37
N SER A 779 -11.93 -12.20 7.57
CA SER A 779 -11.62 -11.27 6.49
C SER A 779 -10.34 -10.50 6.80
N PRO A 780 -9.52 -10.10 5.80
CA PRO A 780 -8.41 -9.18 6.03
C PRO A 780 -8.84 -7.75 6.36
N ILE A 781 -10.13 -7.45 6.23
CA ILE A 781 -10.69 -6.14 6.57
C ILE A 781 -10.78 -6.03 8.11
N PRO A 782 -10.13 -5.02 8.73
CA PRO A 782 -10.21 -4.83 10.18
C PRO A 782 -11.62 -4.42 10.61
N ASP A 783 -12.02 -4.81 11.80
CA ASP A 783 -13.29 -4.39 12.41
C ASP A 783 -13.21 -2.96 12.92
N LEU A 784 -12.07 -2.58 13.50
CA LEU A 784 -11.80 -1.25 14.06
C LEU A 784 -10.38 -0.81 13.75
N TYR A 785 -10.22 0.42 13.30
CA TYR A 785 -8.89 1.03 13.14
C TYR A 785 -8.93 2.52 13.51
N GLY A 786 -7.76 3.07 13.80
CA GLY A 786 -7.65 4.47 14.17
C GLY A 786 -6.30 4.83 14.75
N GLY A 787 -6.27 5.90 15.52
CA GLY A 787 -5.07 6.38 16.17
C GLY A 787 -5.33 7.10 17.49
N PHE A 788 -4.33 7.11 18.31
CA PHE A 788 -4.25 7.89 19.52
C PHE A 788 -3.00 8.76 19.46
N SER A 789 -3.11 10.03 19.83
CA SER A 789 -1.97 10.93 19.91
C SER A 789 -1.97 11.76 21.19
N THR A 790 -0.77 12.05 21.69
CA THR A 790 -0.57 13.00 22.77
C THR A 790 0.46 14.05 22.38
N TYR A 791 0.19 15.29 22.73
CA TYR A 791 1.09 16.43 22.52
C TYR A 791 1.26 17.20 23.81
N LEU A 792 2.49 17.37 24.22
CA LEU A 792 2.89 18.08 25.43
C LEU A 792 3.89 19.18 25.07
N GLU A 793 3.61 20.42 25.48
CA GLU A 793 4.50 21.58 25.30
C GLU A 793 4.81 22.19 26.65
N PHE A 794 6.09 22.39 26.95
CA PHE A 794 6.57 23.00 28.19
C PHE A 794 7.79 23.88 27.95
N ILE A 795 7.65 25.18 28.21
CA ILE A 795 8.73 26.20 28.12
C ILE A 795 9.55 26.07 26.82
N GLY A 796 8.87 25.94 25.68
CA GLY A 796 9.50 25.86 24.36
C GLY A 796 10.00 24.45 23.95
N PHE A 797 9.91 23.46 24.82
CA PHE A 797 10.09 22.04 24.47
C PHE A 797 8.76 21.43 24.12
N ASP A 798 8.72 20.60 23.09
CA ASP A 798 7.54 19.83 22.74
C ASP A 798 7.85 18.33 22.61
N LEU A 799 6.91 17.51 23.08
CA LEU A 799 6.91 16.05 22.93
C LEU A 799 5.59 15.64 22.29
N SER A 800 5.68 14.89 21.20
CA SER A 800 4.51 14.28 20.57
C SER A 800 4.71 12.77 20.41
N ALA A 801 3.66 12.01 20.71
CA ALA A 801 3.60 10.59 20.41
C ALA A 801 2.31 10.29 19.65
N ASN A 802 2.43 9.54 18.54
CA ASN A 802 1.31 9.13 17.72
C ASN A 802 1.31 7.61 17.62
N PHE A 803 0.16 7.00 17.86
CA PHE A 803 -0.05 5.57 17.79
C PHE A 803 -1.13 5.28 16.77
N ALA A 804 -0.88 4.37 15.85
CA ALA A 804 -1.89 3.80 14.98
C ALA A 804 -2.28 2.42 15.52
N TYR A 805 -3.55 2.07 15.43
CA TYR A 805 -4.02 0.75 15.85
C TYR A 805 -5.01 0.18 14.84
N GLN A 806 -5.00 -1.16 14.77
CA GLN A 806 -5.95 -1.93 13.98
C GLN A 806 -6.35 -3.15 14.81
N ILE A 807 -7.66 -3.36 14.98
CA ILE A 807 -8.22 -4.46 15.76
C ILE A 807 -9.10 -5.28 14.83
N GLY A 808 -9.02 -6.61 14.93
CA GLY A 808 -9.59 -7.51 13.94
C GLY A 808 -8.80 -7.49 12.64
N GLY A 809 -9.36 -8.10 11.62
CA GLY A 809 -8.64 -8.38 10.39
C GLY A 809 -7.76 -9.64 10.54
N TRP A 810 -7.77 -10.46 9.52
CA TRP A 810 -7.01 -11.72 9.50
C TRP A 810 -6.08 -11.73 8.30
N VAL A 811 -4.87 -12.21 8.50
CA VAL A 811 -3.88 -12.35 7.43
C VAL A 811 -3.57 -13.82 7.24
N TYR A 812 -3.56 -14.27 5.99
CA TYR A 812 -3.01 -15.57 5.66
C TYR A 812 -1.48 -15.47 5.71
N ASP A 813 -0.89 -16.13 6.72
CA ASP A 813 0.56 -16.14 6.91
C ASP A 813 1.22 -17.23 6.07
N SER A 814 1.55 -16.88 4.82
CA SER A 814 2.20 -17.80 3.89
C SER A 814 3.65 -18.13 4.29
N LEU A 815 4.33 -17.23 5.00
CA LEU A 815 5.70 -17.48 5.46
C LEU A 815 5.72 -18.45 6.61
N TYR A 816 4.90 -18.24 7.63
CA TYR A 816 4.76 -19.20 8.73
C TYR A 816 4.35 -20.59 8.22
N SER A 817 3.39 -20.64 7.29
CA SER A 817 3.02 -21.88 6.61
C SER A 817 4.22 -22.56 5.95
N GLY A 818 5.09 -21.80 5.28
CA GLY A 818 6.32 -22.32 4.69
C GLY A 818 7.31 -22.85 5.72
N PHE A 819 7.45 -22.14 6.87
CA PHE A 819 8.34 -22.57 7.96
C PHE A 819 7.84 -23.78 8.74
N MET A 820 6.55 -24.06 8.71
CA MET A 820 5.98 -25.25 9.36
C MET A 820 5.85 -26.44 8.40
N GLY A 821 6.14 -26.24 7.10
CA GLY A 821 6.19 -27.30 6.13
C GLY A 821 7.43 -28.17 6.33
N ALA A 822 7.28 -29.48 6.24
CA ALA A 822 8.41 -30.42 6.25
C ALA A 822 9.25 -30.38 4.95
N GLY A 823 9.26 -29.32 4.33
CA GLY A 823 9.79 -28.77 3.14
C GLY A 823 10.90 -29.47 2.38
N SER A 824 11.37 -28.72 1.41
CA SER A 824 12.58 -29.05 0.67
C SER A 824 13.79 -29.05 1.60
N ALA A 825 14.74 -29.94 1.37
CA ALA A 825 16.02 -29.91 2.07
C ALA A 825 16.62 -28.50 2.05
N GLY A 826 17.11 -28.04 3.19
CA GLY A 826 17.75 -26.73 3.32
C GLY A 826 16.84 -25.57 3.66
N THR A 827 15.50 -25.76 3.71
CA THR A 827 14.58 -24.75 4.26
C THR A 827 14.60 -24.75 5.78
N ASN A 828 14.49 -23.58 6.37
CA ASN A 828 14.43 -23.42 7.83
C ASN A 828 13.01 -23.71 8.38
N TRP A 829 12.89 -23.92 9.66
CA TRP A 829 11.63 -24.08 10.40
C TRP A 829 11.44 -22.95 11.42
N HIS A 830 10.17 -22.65 11.69
CA HIS A 830 9.81 -21.90 12.90
C HIS A 830 10.08 -22.73 14.14
N LYS A 831 10.48 -22.12 15.25
CA LYS A 831 10.76 -22.84 16.51
C LYS A 831 9.58 -23.62 17.07
N ASP A 832 8.34 -23.29 16.66
CA ASP A 832 7.17 -24.07 17.05
C ASP A 832 7.28 -25.55 16.65
N ILE A 833 8.09 -25.91 15.65
CA ILE A 833 8.38 -27.28 15.25
C ILE A 833 8.99 -28.10 16.40
N LEU A 834 9.65 -27.46 17.37
CA LEU A 834 10.20 -28.14 18.54
C LEU A 834 9.11 -28.75 19.42
N ASN A 835 7.88 -28.25 19.33
CA ASN A 835 6.69 -28.76 20.03
C ASN A 835 5.92 -29.81 19.21
N ARG A 836 6.48 -30.34 18.13
CA ARG A 836 5.85 -31.33 17.27
C ARG A 836 5.48 -32.61 18.00
N TRP A 837 4.60 -33.37 17.39
CA TRP A 837 4.24 -34.69 17.90
C TRP A 837 5.48 -35.60 17.93
N THR A 838 5.67 -36.27 19.07
CA THR A 838 6.59 -37.38 19.29
C THR A 838 5.88 -38.42 20.16
N PRO A 839 6.38 -39.67 20.29
CA PRO A 839 5.81 -40.65 21.21
C PRO A 839 5.72 -40.17 22.66
N GLU A 840 6.59 -39.22 23.06
CA GLU A 840 6.65 -38.59 24.39
C GLU A 840 5.78 -37.33 24.49
N ASN A 841 5.43 -36.71 23.33
CA ASN A 841 4.62 -35.49 23.24
C ASN A 841 3.42 -35.72 22.31
N ARG A 842 2.48 -36.59 22.73
CA ARG A 842 1.34 -37.01 21.88
C ARG A 842 0.21 -35.99 21.77
N TYR A 843 0.10 -35.11 22.73
CA TYR A 843 -0.98 -34.10 22.79
C TYR A 843 -0.46 -32.70 22.45
N THR A 844 -0.28 -32.50 21.16
CA THR A 844 0.19 -31.23 20.59
C THR A 844 -0.64 -30.88 19.36
N ASP A 845 -0.63 -29.62 18.96
CA ASP A 845 -1.23 -29.12 17.72
C ASP A 845 -0.21 -29.01 16.57
N ILE A 846 1.03 -29.47 16.78
CA ILE A 846 2.04 -29.51 15.73
C ILE A 846 2.23 -30.97 15.29
N PRO A 847 1.93 -31.31 14.03
CA PRO A 847 2.06 -32.66 13.52
C PRO A 847 3.49 -33.18 13.54
N VAL A 848 3.64 -34.49 13.35
CA VAL A 848 4.92 -35.16 13.17
C VAL A 848 5.66 -34.63 11.92
N SER A 849 6.97 -34.52 12.00
CA SER A 849 7.79 -34.08 10.87
C SER A 849 8.13 -35.23 9.91
N TYR A 850 7.87 -35.01 8.60
CA TYR A 850 8.30 -35.89 7.50
C TYR A 850 8.93 -35.06 6.36
N THR A 851 9.85 -35.59 5.60
CA THR A 851 10.55 -34.88 4.51
C THR A 851 9.72 -34.55 3.27
N HIS A 852 8.47 -35.04 3.16
CA HIS A 852 7.60 -34.87 1.99
C HIS A 852 6.14 -34.51 2.31
N LEU A 853 5.80 -34.21 3.57
CA LEU A 853 4.45 -33.82 3.96
C LEU A 853 4.39 -32.32 4.26
N THR A 854 3.42 -31.64 3.65
CA THR A 854 3.08 -30.25 4.01
C THR A 854 2.25 -30.26 5.30
N LEU A 855 2.74 -29.58 6.33
CA LEU A 855 2.01 -29.33 7.57
C LEU A 855 0.82 -28.39 7.33
N PRO A 856 -0.20 -28.42 8.21
CA PRO A 856 -1.37 -27.57 8.08
C PRO A 856 -1.01 -26.09 8.17
N THR A 857 -1.51 -25.35 7.20
CA THR A 857 -1.21 -23.93 7.02
C THR A 857 -2.15 -22.98 7.79
N ASN A 858 -3.10 -23.55 8.54
CA ASN A 858 -4.16 -22.77 9.20
C ASN A 858 -4.05 -22.86 10.72
N ARG A 859 -3.01 -22.28 11.32
CA ARG A 859 -3.03 -21.95 12.73
C ARG A 859 -3.69 -20.59 12.91
N GLU A 860 -4.68 -20.48 13.79
CA GLU A 860 -5.26 -19.21 14.20
C GLU A 860 -4.22 -18.47 15.08
N VAL A 861 -3.68 -17.36 14.59
CA VAL A 861 -2.87 -16.43 15.39
C VAL A 861 -3.72 -15.24 15.78
#